data_e542d6234349d705c4197f067d36332b
#
_entry.id   e542d6234349d705c4197f067d36332b
#
_cell.length_a   1.000
_cell.length_b   1.000
_cell.length_c   1.000
_cell.angle_alpha   90.00
_cell.angle_beta   90.00
_cell.angle_gamma   90.00
#
_symmetry.space_group_name_H-M   'P 1'
#
loop_
_entity.id
_entity.type
_entity.pdbx_description
1 polymer ?
#
loop_
_entity_poly.entity_id
_entity_poly.type
_entity_poly.pdbx_seq_one_letter_code
_entity_poly.pdbx_strand_id
1 'polypeptide(L)'
;MVVRSLLRRPAVILSAGIILLGCAALVSATKNQFTTADKAFYADEKDINFVRPGLAVKILSAEIAADGTAKARVSFADLRGLPLDRLGITTPGAIAASLILATIPKGETTYKAYTTRVQTSPITSVSATQAGTDTGGTWTQVADGEYLYTFGIKAPSGYDRTATHTVALYANRNLSEFDLGINLADTTFNFVPDGSKVTVVRDIVRTATCNKCHDKLSAHGTTGRSSVEVCITCHQPQTSDPDTGNSVDMATMIHKIHTGSELPSVKAGKPYQIIGNAQSMNDFSKIAFPANPRNCQACHEDSSAAVQKDAWLKPNRRACGSCHDNVNFATGENHVDLPQVSDNQCSTCHTVQGELEFDVSIKGAHTIATQSKELPGVVFQLLSVADGSPGKKPTVSFSVKDKSGKPILPSEMTRLTLLLNGPNTDFGTQISEAALTAQGTNGTYFWTFATALPATATGSFTVAIEGYRNITLLKGTKKEQVARDIGVNRQLAFAVTDPKAVARRTITTTAKCNSCHGTLGLHGGTRNTVEECVMCHNPANTDGARRPATAGGAQTLDFRTMVHRIHSSGESGKPFTIWGGSANVFNVGYPGKLTTCTQCHVAGTEQLPLPATAAKVTDGQNPLGTMGPETAACLACHVTTAAAAHAQANTSPIGESCAACHGPNAAFAVSKVHAQ
;
A
#
# COMPACT_ATOMS: atom_id res chain seq x y z
N MET A 1 49.00 -30.78 -60.52
CA MET A 1 48.99 -29.43 -61.13
C MET A 1 47.70 -28.78 -60.69
N VAL A 2 47.77 -28.08 -59.67
CA VAL A 2 47.47 -26.65 -59.39
C VAL A 2 46.25 -26.10 -60.15
N VAL A 3 45.22 -25.76 -59.44
CA VAL A 3 44.59 -24.42 -59.44
C VAL A 3 43.93 -24.14 -58.08
N ARG A 4 44.53 -23.19 -57.34
CA ARG A 4 43.91 -22.40 -56.31
C ARG A 4 43.14 -21.27 -56.97
N SER A 5 41.95 -20.94 -56.51
CA SER A 5 41.57 -19.52 -56.44
C SER A 5 40.22 -19.28 -55.72
N LEU A 6 40.32 -18.41 -54.77
CA LEU A 6 39.40 -17.28 -54.44
C LEU A 6 37.99 -17.61 -53.95
N LEU A 7 37.96 -17.80 -52.63
CA LEU A 7 36.82 -17.40 -51.83
C LEU A 7 37.26 -16.26 -50.88
N ARG A 8 37.04 -15.05 -51.27
CA ARG A 8 37.04 -13.85 -50.38
C ARG A 8 35.90 -12.97 -50.81
N ARG A 9 34.91 -12.84 -49.91
CA ARG A 9 34.05 -11.72 -49.53
C ARG A 9 32.57 -12.10 -49.34
N PRO A 10 32.20 -12.49 -48.10
CA PRO A 10 30.86 -12.09 -47.67
C PRO A 10 30.88 -11.30 -46.34
N ALA A 11 32.00 -10.84 -45.81
CA ALA A 11 32.10 -10.23 -44.46
C ALA A 11 31.61 -8.75 -44.43
N VAL A 12 31.55 -8.03 -45.55
CA VAL A 12 31.23 -6.61 -45.59
C VAL A 12 29.72 -6.34 -45.69
N ILE A 13 28.96 -7.28 -46.25
CA ILE A 13 27.49 -7.11 -46.41
C ILE A 13 26.76 -7.45 -45.07
N LEU A 14 27.31 -8.33 -44.23
CA LEU A 14 26.72 -8.65 -42.93
C LEU A 14 26.91 -7.53 -41.92
N SER A 15 28.01 -6.78 -42.00
CA SER A 15 28.30 -5.66 -41.09
C SER A 15 27.38 -4.46 -41.38
N ALA A 16 27.02 -4.16 -42.62
CA ALA A 16 26.11 -3.08 -42.96
C ALA A 16 24.66 -3.41 -42.58
N GLY A 17 24.24 -4.66 -42.69
CA GLY A 17 22.91 -5.13 -42.27
C GLY A 17 22.70 -5.08 -40.75
N ILE A 18 23.74 -5.40 -39.99
CA ILE A 18 23.67 -5.35 -38.50
C ILE A 18 23.66 -3.90 -38.02
N ILE A 19 24.37 -2.97 -38.64
CA ILE A 19 24.36 -1.56 -38.31
C ILE A 19 23.00 -0.92 -38.66
N LEU A 20 22.39 -1.29 -39.78
CA LEU A 20 21.06 -0.81 -40.18
C LEU A 20 19.92 -1.39 -39.28
N LEU A 21 20.05 -2.65 -38.88
CA LEU A 21 19.12 -3.26 -37.90
C LEU A 21 19.32 -2.70 -36.51
N GLY A 22 20.54 -2.37 -36.11
CA GLY A 22 20.83 -1.72 -34.84
C GLY A 22 20.29 -0.28 -34.77
N CYS A 23 20.39 0.49 -35.85
CA CYS A 23 19.80 1.84 -35.92
C CYS A 23 18.25 1.82 -36.02
N ALA A 24 17.66 0.83 -36.71
CA ALA A 24 16.21 0.69 -36.75
C ALA A 24 15.64 0.24 -35.36
N ALA A 25 16.36 -0.59 -34.64
CA ALA A 25 15.98 -0.97 -33.24
C ALA A 25 16.11 0.19 -32.28
N LEU A 26 17.04 1.13 -32.48
CA LEU A 26 17.19 2.32 -31.63
C LEU A 26 16.12 3.39 -31.90
N VAL A 27 15.54 3.45 -33.08
CA VAL A 27 14.45 4.39 -33.41
C VAL A 27 13.08 3.88 -32.96
N SER A 28 12.89 2.57 -32.82
CA SER A 28 11.63 1.97 -32.35
C SER A 28 11.49 1.89 -30.82
N ALA A 29 12.53 2.20 -30.06
CA ALA A 29 12.57 2.02 -28.59
C ALA A 29 11.99 3.21 -27.80
N THR A 30 11.61 4.31 -28.43
CA THR A 30 11.26 5.56 -27.72
C THR A 30 9.84 5.58 -27.14
N LYS A 31 8.94 4.76 -27.62
CA LYS A 31 7.56 4.68 -27.11
C LYS A 31 7.36 3.69 -25.94
N ASN A 32 8.30 2.79 -25.67
CA ASN A 32 8.13 1.67 -24.74
C ASN A 32 8.56 1.94 -23.28
N GLN A 33 8.99 3.14 -22.94
CA GLN A 33 9.40 3.43 -21.54
C GLN A 33 8.26 3.95 -20.66
N PHE A 34 7.17 4.43 -21.26
CA PHE A 34 5.99 4.89 -20.54
C PHE A 34 4.89 3.83 -20.61
N THR A 35 4.16 3.66 -19.51
CA THR A 35 3.03 2.76 -19.40
C THR A 35 1.72 3.52 -19.55
N THR A 36 0.59 2.82 -19.66
CA THR A 36 -0.73 3.44 -19.68
C THR A 36 -1.08 4.20 -18.39
N ALA A 37 -0.28 4.06 -17.34
CA ALA A 37 -0.40 4.84 -16.10
C ALA A 37 0.31 6.19 -16.18
N ASP A 38 1.13 6.44 -17.21
CA ASP A 38 1.90 7.66 -17.36
C ASP A 38 1.24 8.58 -18.39
N LYS A 39 1.07 9.86 -18.11
CA LYS A 39 0.56 10.85 -19.07
C LYS A 39 1.39 10.90 -20.34
N ALA A 40 2.70 10.74 -20.21
CA ALA A 40 3.64 10.72 -21.34
C ALA A 40 3.34 9.60 -22.37
N PHE A 41 2.68 8.51 -21.96
CA PHE A 41 2.23 7.45 -22.88
C PHE A 41 1.23 7.96 -23.92
N TYR A 42 0.42 8.95 -23.56
CA TYR A 42 -0.66 9.50 -24.39
C TYR A 42 -0.26 10.78 -25.15
N ALA A 43 0.92 11.32 -24.87
CA ALA A 43 1.42 12.51 -25.54
C ALA A 43 1.98 12.19 -26.95
N ASP A 44 2.03 13.20 -27.80
CA ASP A 44 2.62 13.07 -29.13
C ASP A 44 4.13 12.79 -29.04
N GLU A 45 4.64 11.97 -29.95
CA GLU A 45 6.07 11.63 -29.96
C GLU A 45 6.97 12.86 -30.13
N LYS A 46 6.51 13.90 -30.85
CA LYS A 46 7.23 15.16 -30.99
C LYS A 46 7.39 15.85 -29.64
N ASP A 47 6.31 15.89 -28.85
CA ASP A 47 6.31 16.51 -27.52
C ASP A 47 7.21 15.72 -26.57
N ILE A 48 7.14 14.39 -26.61
CA ILE A 48 8.01 13.50 -25.81
C ILE A 48 9.49 13.72 -26.15
N ASN A 49 9.83 13.84 -27.44
CA ASN A 49 11.22 14.05 -27.86
C ASN A 49 11.72 15.45 -27.53
N PHE A 50 10.86 16.47 -27.58
CA PHE A 50 11.18 17.83 -27.23
C PHE A 50 11.30 18.01 -25.71
N VAL A 51 10.27 17.59 -24.96
CA VAL A 51 10.21 17.80 -23.52
C VAL A 51 11.10 16.83 -22.75
N ARG A 52 11.23 15.58 -23.25
CA ARG A 52 12.01 14.51 -22.61
C ARG A 52 11.54 14.28 -21.17
N PRO A 53 10.28 13.79 -20.94
CA PRO A 53 9.68 13.65 -19.63
C PRO A 53 10.49 12.78 -18.69
N GLY A 54 10.28 13.01 -17.38
CA GLY A 54 10.98 12.31 -16.33
C GLY A 54 12.07 13.16 -15.70
N LEU A 55 12.58 12.67 -14.58
CA LEU A 55 13.70 13.23 -13.85
C LEU A 55 14.43 12.07 -13.14
N ALA A 56 15.70 11.92 -13.46
CA ALA A 56 16.64 11.06 -12.74
C ALA A 56 17.76 11.93 -12.16
N VAL A 57 18.10 11.71 -10.89
CA VAL A 57 19.15 12.47 -10.21
C VAL A 57 20.19 11.49 -9.64
N LYS A 58 21.46 11.88 -9.71
CA LYS A 58 22.57 11.15 -9.09
C LYS A 58 23.54 12.11 -8.43
N ILE A 59 24.08 11.73 -7.29
CA ILE A 59 25.26 12.38 -6.72
C ILE A 59 26.47 11.56 -7.14
N LEU A 60 27.34 12.12 -7.94
CA LEU A 60 28.49 11.45 -8.54
C LEU A 60 29.68 11.40 -7.57
N SER A 61 29.82 12.45 -6.76
CA SER A 61 30.83 12.54 -5.70
C SER A 61 30.42 13.58 -4.67
N ALA A 62 30.98 13.45 -3.47
CA ALA A 62 30.88 14.49 -2.43
C ALA A 62 32.20 14.53 -1.64
N GLU A 63 32.56 15.72 -1.17
CA GLU A 63 33.78 15.98 -0.40
C GLU A 63 33.54 17.06 0.65
N ILE A 64 34.33 17.04 1.71
CA ILE A 64 34.44 18.12 2.69
C ILE A 64 35.92 18.44 2.84
N ALA A 65 36.30 19.64 2.45
CA ALA A 65 37.68 20.14 2.56
C ALA A 65 38.08 20.34 4.04
N ALA A 66 39.37 20.52 4.28
CA ALA A 66 39.92 20.71 5.63
C ALA A 66 39.33 21.95 6.35
N ASP A 67 38.94 22.99 5.60
CA ASP A 67 38.32 24.22 6.11
C ASP A 67 36.80 24.06 6.36
N GLY A 68 36.24 22.86 6.18
CA GLY A 68 34.81 22.53 6.33
C GLY A 68 33.96 22.82 5.09
N THR A 69 34.52 23.35 4.01
CA THR A 69 33.76 23.62 2.77
C THR A 69 33.31 22.29 2.14
N ALA A 70 32.00 22.09 1.99
CA ALA A 70 31.43 20.90 1.40
C ALA A 70 31.04 21.13 -0.06
N LYS A 71 31.24 20.12 -0.91
CA LYS A 71 30.86 20.12 -2.31
C LYS A 71 30.25 18.79 -2.71
N ALA A 72 29.32 18.82 -3.68
CA ALA A 72 28.76 17.63 -4.30
C ALA A 72 28.65 17.82 -5.81
N ARG A 73 29.11 16.81 -6.58
CA ARG A 73 28.91 16.73 -8.02
C ARG A 73 27.64 15.96 -8.30
N VAL A 74 26.71 16.56 -9.03
CA VAL A 74 25.36 16.07 -9.24
C VAL A 74 25.06 15.98 -10.74
N SER A 75 24.33 14.95 -11.17
CA SER A 75 23.81 14.86 -12.53
C SER A 75 22.28 14.84 -12.55
N PHE A 76 21.71 15.50 -13.56
CA PHE A 76 20.29 15.48 -13.90
C PHE A 76 20.11 14.89 -15.28
N ALA A 77 19.20 13.91 -15.40
CA ALA A 77 18.90 13.26 -16.67
C ALA A 77 17.41 12.94 -16.80
N ASP A 78 16.93 12.74 -18.02
CA ASP A 78 15.63 12.14 -18.26
C ASP A 78 15.65 10.62 -17.97
N LEU A 79 14.54 9.93 -18.12
CA LEU A 79 14.45 8.48 -17.88
C LEU A 79 15.26 7.65 -18.86
N ARG A 80 15.70 8.22 -19.99
CA ARG A 80 16.59 7.59 -20.98
C ARG A 80 18.08 7.79 -20.64
N GLY A 81 18.36 8.57 -19.59
CA GLY A 81 19.71 8.92 -19.21
C GLY A 81 20.33 10.08 -19.98
N LEU A 82 19.54 10.79 -20.80
CA LEU A 82 20.03 11.97 -21.52
C LEU A 82 20.10 13.19 -20.58
N PRO A 83 21.16 14.00 -20.65
CA PRO A 83 21.38 15.12 -19.74
C PRO A 83 20.27 16.15 -19.82
N LEU A 84 19.83 16.68 -18.67
CA LEU A 84 18.84 17.75 -18.55
C LEU A 84 19.50 19.04 -18.07
N ASP A 85 19.09 20.15 -18.65
CA ASP A 85 19.48 21.48 -18.18
C ASP A 85 18.70 21.86 -16.92
N ARG A 86 19.42 22.13 -15.83
CA ARG A 86 18.82 22.51 -14.55
C ARG A 86 18.01 23.83 -14.65
N LEU A 87 18.42 24.75 -15.50
CA LEU A 87 17.76 26.06 -15.63
C LEU A 87 16.53 26.02 -16.56
N GLY A 88 16.32 24.93 -17.32
CA GLY A 88 15.21 24.82 -18.24
C GLY A 88 15.38 25.62 -19.54
N ILE A 89 16.60 26.03 -19.88
CA ILE A 89 16.90 26.86 -21.07
C ILE A 89 16.99 25.99 -22.33
N THR A 90 17.74 24.91 -22.25
CA THR A 90 17.97 24.02 -23.41
C THR A 90 17.06 22.78 -23.37
N THR A 91 16.53 22.41 -22.23
CA THR A 91 15.52 21.37 -22.05
C THR A 91 14.36 21.90 -21.23
N PRO A 92 13.09 21.78 -21.69
CA PRO A 92 11.94 22.35 -21.00
C PRO A 92 11.80 21.89 -19.53
N GLY A 93 11.30 22.76 -18.68
CA GLY A 93 11.06 22.50 -17.26
C GLY A 93 12.32 22.63 -16.41
N ALA A 94 12.47 23.79 -15.74
CA ALA A 94 13.54 24.01 -14.78
C ALA A 94 13.49 22.98 -13.64
N ILE A 95 14.67 22.56 -13.16
CA ILE A 95 14.80 21.62 -12.07
C ILE A 95 15.09 22.39 -10.78
N ALA A 96 14.13 22.37 -9.85
CA ALA A 96 14.35 22.84 -8.50
C ALA A 96 14.96 21.71 -7.67
N ALA A 97 16.15 21.94 -7.15
CA ALA A 97 16.91 20.94 -6.39
C ALA A 97 17.42 21.51 -5.07
N SER A 98 17.34 20.70 -4.01
CA SER A 98 17.79 21.07 -2.66
C SER A 98 18.66 19.97 -2.09
N LEU A 99 19.71 20.38 -1.35
CA LEU A 99 20.67 19.44 -0.76
C LEU A 99 20.66 19.54 0.78
N ILE A 100 21.00 18.43 1.40
CA ILE A 100 21.17 18.28 2.84
C ILE A 100 22.54 17.65 3.08
N LEU A 101 23.25 18.11 4.09
CA LEU A 101 24.51 17.52 4.54
C LEU A 101 24.35 17.05 5.98
N ALA A 102 24.60 15.76 6.21
CA ALA A 102 24.49 15.14 7.51
C ALA A 102 25.65 14.17 7.78
N THR A 103 25.88 13.84 9.02
CA THR A 103 26.84 12.81 9.46
C THR A 103 26.18 11.79 10.36
N ILE A 104 26.71 10.58 10.43
CA ILE A 104 26.43 9.61 11.49
C ILE A 104 27.60 9.70 12.46
N PRO A 105 27.45 10.33 13.65
CA PRO A 105 28.54 10.48 14.61
C PRO A 105 29.09 9.10 15.03
N LYS A 106 30.37 9.05 15.35
CA LYS A 106 31.01 7.82 15.80
C LYS A 106 30.32 7.22 17.01
N GLY A 107 30.00 5.94 16.94
CA GLY A 107 29.27 5.23 18.01
C GLY A 107 27.75 5.40 17.96
N GLU A 108 27.23 6.23 17.06
CA GLU A 108 25.80 6.39 16.84
C GLU A 108 25.30 5.64 15.58
N THR A 109 23.98 5.52 15.49
CA THR A 109 23.30 4.88 14.35
C THR A 109 22.31 5.82 13.65
N THR A 110 22.24 7.08 14.10
CA THR A 110 21.32 8.09 13.60
C THR A 110 22.07 9.27 13.01
N TYR A 111 21.44 9.93 12.04
CA TYR A 111 22.02 11.13 11.45
C TYR A 111 21.97 12.31 12.39
N LYS A 112 22.95 13.24 12.20
CA LYS A 112 22.96 14.61 12.70
C LYS A 112 23.28 15.53 11.53
N ALA A 113 22.33 16.41 11.17
CA ALA A 113 22.52 17.33 10.06
C ALA A 113 23.45 18.49 10.42
N TYR A 114 24.24 18.90 9.44
CA TYR A 114 24.94 20.19 9.49
C TYR A 114 24.05 21.30 8.92
N THR A 115 23.23 20.97 7.90
CA THR A 115 22.21 21.88 7.37
C THR A 115 21.03 21.95 8.33
N THR A 116 20.90 23.05 9.04
CA THR A 116 19.87 23.26 10.05
C THR A 116 19.23 24.64 9.93
N ARG A 117 18.04 24.75 10.51
CA ARG A 117 17.34 26.04 10.68
C ARG A 117 16.77 26.13 12.10
N VAL A 118 16.64 27.33 12.62
CA VAL A 118 15.88 27.60 13.85
C VAL A 118 14.43 27.84 13.44
N GLN A 119 13.53 27.11 14.02
CA GLN A 119 12.08 27.31 13.89
C GLN A 119 11.53 27.74 15.26
N THR A 120 10.87 28.91 15.29
CA THR A 120 10.23 29.43 16.50
C THR A 120 8.72 29.33 16.34
N SER A 121 8.05 28.77 17.35
CA SER A 121 6.59 28.73 17.40
C SER A 121 6.04 30.16 17.57
N PRO A 122 5.12 30.62 16.73
CA PRO A 122 4.44 31.89 16.94
C PRO A 122 3.42 31.84 18.10
N ILE A 123 3.08 30.64 18.60
CA ILE A 123 2.08 30.43 19.64
C ILE A 123 2.75 30.31 21.00
N THR A 124 3.76 29.43 21.12
CA THR A 124 4.43 29.12 22.39
C THR A 124 5.72 29.91 22.60
N SER A 125 6.25 30.59 21.57
CA SER A 125 7.56 31.23 21.53
C SER A 125 8.75 30.28 21.78
N VAL A 126 8.51 28.99 21.80
CA VAL A 126 9.56 27.96 21.90
C VAL A 126 10.31 27.87 20.58
N SER A 127 11.63 27.78 20.64
CA SER A 127 12.48 27.60 19.46
C SER A 127 13.06 26.18 19.44
N ALA A 128 13.08 25.56 18.27
CA ALA A 128 13.72 24.29 18.00
C ALA A 128 14.69 24.39 16.83
N THR A 129 15.87 23.80 16.94
CA THR A 129 16.77 23.63 15.81
C THR A 129 16.34 22.39 15.04
N GLN A 130 15.93 22.59 13.80
CA GLN A 130 15.48 21.51 12.92
C GLN A 130 16.51 21.27 11.82
N ALA A 131 16.70 20.01 11.45
CA ALA A 131 17.39 19.68 10.21
C ALA A 131 16.61 20.25 9.01
N GLY A 132 17.31 20.74 8.01
CA GLY A 132 16.74 21.38 6.84
C GLY A 132 17.64 21.24 5.63
N THR A 133 17.32 21.96 4.57
CA THR A 133 18.15 22.04 3.38
C THR A 133 19.19 23.14 3.52
N ASP A 134 20.25 23.03 2.75
CA ASP A 134 21.23 24.09 2.64
C ASP A 134 20.61 25.34 2.03
N THR A 135 20.99 26.49 2.55
CA THR A 135 20.59 27.79 2.05
C THR A 135 21.85 28.60 1.72
N GLY A 136 21.87 29.26 0.56
CA GLY A 136 22.99 30.08 0.13
C GLY A 136 24.12 29.33 -0.60
N GLY A 137 23.93 28.05 -0.90
CA GLY A 137 24.85 27.28 -1.74
C GLY A 137 24.79 27.72 -3.22
N THR A 138 25.85 27.42 -3.96
CA THR A 138 26.02 27.83 -5.36
C THR A 138 26.15 26.66 -6.31
N TRP A 139 25.56 26.78 -7.50
CA TRP A 139 25.64 25.82 -8.58
C TRP A 139 26.59 26.29 -9.68
N THR A 140 27.49 25.42 -10.11
CA THR A 140 28.36 25.65 -11.26
C THR A 140 28.16 24.48 -12.23
N GLN A 141 27.79 24.76 -13.46
CA GLN A 141 27.72 23.70 -14.49
C GLN A 141 29.15 23.27 -14.85
N VAL A 142 29.39 21.97 -14.89
CA VAL A 142 30.71 21.38 -15.19
C VAL A 142 30.70 20.53 -16.47
N ALA A 143 29.53 20.04 -16.86
CA ALA A 143 29.27 19.36 -18.12
C ALA A 143 27.75 19.39 -18.42
N ASP A 144 27.32 18.89 -19.58
CA ASP A 144 25.92 18.77 -19.93
C ASP A 144 25.20 17.88 -18.89
N GLY A 145 24.18 18.46 -18.25
CA GLY A 145 23.43 17.82 -17.17
C GLY A 145 24.21 17.59 -15.88
N GLU A 146 25.48 18.02 -15.79
CA GLU A 146 26.29 17.85 -14.57
C GLU A 146 26.64 19.19 -13.95
N TYR A 147 26.50 19.26 -12.64
CA TYR A 147 26.68 20.46 -11.83
C TYR A 147 27.49 20.16 -10.57
N LEU A 148 28.37 21.10 -10.21
CA LEU A 148 29.01 21.15 -8.90
C LEU A 148 28.20 22.06 -8.00
N TYR A 149 27.72 21.52 -6.89
CA TYR A 149 27.11 22.29 -5.81
C TYR A 149 28.10 22.53 -4.69
N THR A 150 28.34 23.78 -4.36
CA THR A 150 29.12 24.20 -3.19
C THR A 150 28.14 24.61 -2.11
N PHE A 151 28.15 23.95 -0.96
CA PHE A 151 27.26 24.29 0.15
C PHE A 151 27.50 25.67 0.69
N GLY A 152 26.44 26.35 1.08
CA GLY A 152 26.49 27.66 1.74
C GLY A 152 26.97 27.54 3.19
N ILE A 153 26.66 26.41 3.84
CA ILE A 153 27.16 26.08 5.20
C ILE A 153 28.50 25.36 5.11
N LYS A 154 29.28 25.42 6.18
CA LYS A 154 30.48 24.62 6.36
C LYS A 154 30.24 23.53 7.42
N ALA A 155 30.93 22.41 7.27
CA ALA A 155 31.03 21.45 8.38
C ALA A 155 31.65 22.15 9.61
N PRO A 156 31.19 21.86 10.84
CA PRO A 156 31.72 22.50 12.04
C PRO A 156 33.22 22.30 12.19
N SER A 157 33.91 23.26 12.81
CA SER A 157 35.31 23.11 13.17
C SER A 157 35.51 21.84 14.02
N GLY A 158 36.49 21.02 13.64
CA GLY A 158 36.80 19.75 14.32
C GLY A 158 35.78 18.62 14.04
N TYR A 159 35.00 18.70 12.95
CA TYR A 159 34.15 17.59 12.55
C TYR A 159 34.95 16.30 12.36
N ASP A 160 34.36 15.16 12.64
CA ASP A 160 35.04 13.85 12.54
C ASP A 160 35.16 13.43 11.08
N ARG A 161 36.36 13.54 10.52
CA ARG A 161 36.65 13.17 9.14
C ARG A 161 36.61 11.67 8.87
N THR A 162 36.58 10.84 9.93
CA THR A 162 36.52 9.37 9.85
C THR A 162 35.10 8.83 9.96
N ALA A 163 34.13 9.69 10.27
CA ALA A 163 32.73 9.33 10.35
C ALA A 163 32.07 9.29 8.97
N THR A 164 31.00 8.52 8.83
CA THR A 164 30.18 8.52 7.62
C THR A 164 29.44 9.87 7.51
N HIS A 165 29.59 10.49 6.36
CA HIS A 165 28.83 11.66 5.96
C HIS A 165 27.90 11.32 4.80
N THR A 166 26.81 12.03 4.67
CA THR A 166 25.81 11.81 3.64
C THR A 166 25.36 13.15 3.05
N VAL A 167 25.41 13.23 1.74
CA VAL A 167 24.69 14.25 0.99
C VAL A 167 23.36 13.62 0.56
N ALA A 168 22.25 14.26 0.87
CA ALA A 168 20.95 13.92 0.32
C ALA A 168 20.53 15.03 -0.65
N LEU A 169 19.90 14.64 -1.75
CA LEU A 169 19.37 15.54 -2.77
C LEU A 169 17.96 15.13 -3.10
N TYR A 170 17.05 16.09 -3.15
CA TYR A 170 15.73 15.93 -3.72
C TYR A 170 15.44 17.04 -4.72
N ALA A 171 14.68 16.70 -5.76
CA ALA A 171 14.43 17.62 -6.86
C ALA A 171 13.05 17.40 -7.46
N ASN A 172 12.52 18.45 -8.07
CA ASN A 172 11.34 18.38 -8.91
C ASN A 172 11.57 19.09 -10.24
N ARG A 173 10.85 18.62 -11.25
CA ARG A 173 10.78 19.22 -12.58
C ARG A 173 9.32 19.36 -12.96
N ASN A 174 8.83 20.58 -13.08
CA ASN A 174 7.44 20.88 -13.40
C ASN A 174 7.26 20.92 -14.92
N LEU A 175 6.47 20.00 -15.43
CA LEU A 175 6.10 19.90 -16.85
C LEU A 175 4.59 20.05 -17.06
N SER A 176 3.88 20.71 -16.13
CA SER A 176 2.42 20.90 -16.18
C SER A 176 1.97 21.71 -17.40
N GLU A 177 2.82 22.59 -17.94
CA GLU A 177 2.53 23.33 -19.17
C GLU A 177 2.37 22.42 -20.40
N PHE A 178 2.97 21.21 -20.36
CA PHE A 178 2.86 20.18 -21.39
C PHE A 178 1.86 19.07 -21.00
N ASP A 179 1.08 19.27 -19.94
CA ASP A 179 0.20 18.25 -19.35
C ASP A 179 0.94 16.97 -18.90
N LEU A 180 2.23 17.07 -18.59
CA LEU A 180 3.08 15.96 -18.16
C LEU A 180 3.34 15.95 -16.64
N GLY A 181 2.67 16.84 -15.91
CA GLY A 181 2.70 16.89 -14.45
C GLY A 181 4.05 17.32 -13.86
N ILE A 182 4.27 16.93 -12.59
CA ILE A 182 5.49 17.22 -11.86
C ILE A 182 6.28 15.95 -11.65
N ASN A 183 7.51 15.91 -12.15
CA ASN A 183 8.40 14.78 -12.01
C ASN A 183 9.27 14.96 -10.77
N LEU A 184 9.28 13.98 -9.88
CA LEU A 184 9.98 13.98 -8.61
C LEU A 184 11.12 12.98 -8.64
N ALA A 185 12.26 13.34 -8.07
CA ALA A 185 13.40 12.45 -7.89
C ALA A 185 14.22 12.84 -6.66
N ASP A 186 14.79 11.84 -6.00
CA ASP A 186 15.70 12.04 -4.88
C ASP A 186 16.77 10.95 -4.83
N THR A 187 17.83 11.22 -4.10
CA THR A 187 18.95 10.29 -3.91
C THR A 187 19.81 10.68 -2.72
N THR A 188 20.61 9.74 -2.24
CA THR A 188 21.63 9.98 -1.22
C THR A 188 23.00 9.45 -1.68
N PHE A 189 24.06 10.01 -1.12
CA PHE A 189 25.44 9.58 -1.34
C PHE A 189 26.21 9.58 -0.02
N ASN A 190 26.66 8.41 0.39
CA ASN A 190 27.44 8.22 1.60
C ASN A 190 28.94 8.27 1.27
N PHE A 191 29.72 8.96 2.07
CA PHE A 191 31.16 9.07 1.93
C PHE A 191 31.84 9.29 3.28
N VAL A 192 33.15 9.09 3.33
CA VAL A 192 33.99 9.41 4.48
C VAL A 192 35.01 10.47 4.03
N PRO A 193 35.06 11.65 4.67
CA PRO A 193 35.87 12.79 4.21
C PRO A 193 37.38 12.55 4.15
N ASP A 194 37.92 11.55 4.85
CA ASP A 194 39.33 11.16 4.77
C ASP A 194 39.63 10.19 3.62
N GLY A 195 38.60 9.79 2.83
CA GLY A 195 38.71 8.84 1.72
C GLY A 195 38.61 7.37 2.13
N SER A 196 38.42 7.08 3.41
CA SER A 196 38.22 5.70 3.86
C SER A 196 36.85 5.14 3.42
N LYS A 197 36.73 3.81 3.48
CA LYS A 197 35.49 3.12 3.07
C LYS A 197 34.35 3.39 4.05
N VAL A 198 33.15 3.62 3.51
CA VAL A 198 31.92 3.68 4.31
C VAL A 198 31.65 2.32 4.96
N THR A 199 31.58 2.30 6.28
CA THR A 199 31.32 1.08 7.08
C THR A 199 30.06 1.19 7.91
N VAL A 200 29.61 2.41 8.20
CA VAL A 200 28.40 2.69 8.99
C VAL A 200 27.36 3.33 8.07
N VAL A 201 26.18 2.74 8.03
CA VAL A 201 25.03 3.26 7.28
C VAL A 201 23.77 3.19 8.15
N ARG A 202 22.75 3.95 7.80
CA ARG A 202 21.40 3.80 8.35
C ARG A 202 20.47 3.31 7.26
N ASP A 203 20.15 2.01 7.31
CA ASP A 203 19.32 1.31 6.32
C ASP A 203 18.45 0.28 7.05
N ILE A 204 17.30 0.75 7.58
CA ILE A 204 16.40 -0.06 8.43
C ILE A 204 15.17 -0.51 7.66
N VAL A 205 14.46 0.42 7.01
CA VAL A 205 13.30 0.17 6.16
C VAL A 205 13.49 0.92 4.86
N ARG A 206 13.26 0.26 3.73
CA ARG A 206 13.42 0.86 2.41
C ARG A 206 12.10 1.37 1.85
N THR A 207 12.18 2.34 0.96
CA THR A 207 11.02 2.97 0.29
C THR A 207 10.09 1.98 -0.38
N ALA A 208 10.62 0.89 -0.95
CA ALA A 208 9.81 -0.16 -1.57
C ALA A 208 8.77 -0.78 -0.61
N THR A 209 9.11 -0.90 0.68
CA THR A 209 8.18 -1.39 1.70
C THR A 209 7.04 -0.40 1.96
N CYS A 210 7.34 0.89 2.02
CA CYS A 210 6.33 1.94 2.17
C CYS A 210 5.38 1.96 0.97
N ASN A 211 5.92 1.78 -0.24
CA ASN A 211 5.18 1.83 -1.49
C ASN A 211 4.21 0.66 -1.71
N LYS A 212 4.21 -0.35 -0.86
CA LYS A 212 3.16 -1.37 -0.86
C LYS A 212 1.78 -0.78 -0.53
N CYS A 213 1.74 0.25 0.33
CA CYS A 213 0.53 0.95 0.73
C CYS A 213 0.44 2.35 0.12
N HIS A 214 1.56 3.08 0.03
CA HIS A 214 1.62 4.47 -0.44
C HIS A 214 1.71 4.60 -1.97
N ASP A 215 1.76 3.49 -2.72
CA ASP A 215 1.98 3.46 -4.17
C ASP A 215 3.32 4.11 -4.54
N LYS A 216 3.38 5.42 -4.60
CA LYS A 216 4.60 6.20 -4.70
C LYS A 216 4.67 7.16 -3.51
N LEU A 217 5.49 6.79 -2.51
CA LEU A 217 5.70 7.65 -1.35
C LEU A 217 6.09 9.05 -1.80
N SER A 218 5.38 10.05 -1.30
CA SER A 218 5.68 11.45 -1.53
C SER A 218 5.22 12.27 -0.34
N ALA A 219 6.13 13.00 0.27
CA ALA A 219 5.84 13.86 1.40
C ALA A 219 6.26 15.29 1.11
N HIS A 220 5.70 16.23 1.88
CA HIS A 220 5.93 17.67 1.71
C HIS A 220 5.52 18.20 0.33
N GLY A 221 4.38 17.71 -0.18
CA GLY A 221 3.82 18.14 -1.45
C GLY A 221 4.68 17.70 -2.65
N THR A 222 4.87 18.59 -3.61
CA THR A 222 5.56 18.32 -4.87
C THR A 222 7.06 18.66 -4.84
N THR A 223 7.71 18.55 -3.68
CA THR A 223 9.12 18.98 -3.53
C THR A 223 10.14 17.93 -3.95
N GLY A 224 9.72 16.66 -4.13
CA GLY A 224 10.60 15.58 -4.57
C GLY A 224 11.13 14.68 -3.46
N ARG A 225 10.58 14.75 -2.23
CA ARG A 225 10.96 13.87 -1.13
C ARG A 225 10.14 12.59 -1.21
N SER A 226 10.72 11.54 -1.74
CA SER A 226 10.04 10.30 -2.09
C SER A 226 10.74 9.02 -1.60
N SER A 227 11.91 9.16 -0.98
CA SER A 227 12.63 8.00 -0.41
C SER A 227 12.88 8.13 1.08
N VAL A 228 12.83 6.98 1.78
CA VAL A 228 13.14 6.87 3.21
C VAL A 228 14.57 7.33 3.48
N GLU A 229 15.49 7.03 2.57
CA GLU A 229 16.89 7.37 2.64
C GLU A 229 17.11 8.89 2.72
N VAL A 230 16.31 9.68 2.02
CA VAL A 230 16.32 11.13 2.13
C VAL A 230 15.56 11.62 3.37
N CYS A 231 14.41 11.02 3.69
CA CYS A 231 13.60 11.41 4.86
C CYS A 231 14.41 11.38 6.16
N ILE A 232 15.20 10.33 6.38
CA ILE A 232 15.98 10.14 7.62
C ILE A 232 17.13 11.15 7.80
N THR A 233 17.50 11.88 6.76
CA THR A 233 18.52 12.95 6.86
C THR A 233 17.99 14.23 7.50
N CYS A 234 16.66 14.42 7.52
CA CYS A 234 15.98 15.53 8.21
C CYS A 234 15.21 15.05 9.45
N HIS A 235 14.53 13.90 9.35
CA HIS A 235 13.76 13.33 10.45
C HIS A 235 14.68 12.59 11.43
N GLN A 236 15.37 13.37 12.25
CA GLN A 236 16.42 12.97 13.19
C GLN A 236 15.97 13.14 14.64
N PRO A 237 16.60 12.44 15.62
CA PRO A 237 16.25 12.56 17.05
C PRO A 237 16.25 13.99 17.59
N GLN A 238 17.06 14.89 17.01
CA GLN A 238 17.18 16.27 17.45
C GLN A 238 16.09 17.20 16.88
N THR A 239 15.32 16.70 15.91
CA THR A 239 14.29 17.52 15.22
C THR A 239 12.95 17.37 15.92
N SER A 240 12.37 18.45 16.38
CA SER A 240 11.05 18.52 17.00
C SER A 240 10.20 19.63 16.42
N ASP A 241 8.88 19.48 16.56
CA ASP A 241 7.91 20.53 16.30
C ASP A 241 7.84 21.45 17.53
N PRO A 242 8.20 22.76 17.43
CA PRO A 242 8.21 23.66 18.58
C PRO A 242 6.81 24.05 19.07
N ASP A 243 5.77 23.88 18.25
CA ASP A 243 4.39 24.21 18.60
C ASP A 243 3.78 23.16 19.55
N THR A 244 4.00 21.88 19.26
CA THR A 244 3.45 20.75 20.05
C THR A 244 4.50 20.10 20.96
N GLY A 245 5.79 20.32 20.72
CA GLY A 245 6.89 19.59 21.35
C GLY A 245 7.09 18.17 20.84
N ASN A 246 6.29 17.72 19.87
CA ASN A 246 6.40 16.37 19.34
C ASN A 246 7.70 16.20 18.53
N SER A 247 8.38 15.08 18.79
CA SER A 247 9.53 14.68 17.96
C SER A 247 9.08 14.32 16.55
N VAL A 248 9.80 14.82 15.57
CA VAL A 248 9.66 14.41 14.17
C VAL A 248 10.78 13.47 13.73
N ASP A 249 11.49 12.84 14.68
CA ASP A 249 12.38 11.71 14.39
C ASP A 249 11.63 10.62 13.63
N MET A 250 12.25 10.08 12.59
CA MET A 250 11.58 9.13 11.69
C MET A 250 10.99 7.93 12.43
N ALA A 251 11.73 7.32 13.37
CA ALA A 251 11.24 6.17 14.11
C ALA A 251 10.04 6.55 14.98
N THR A 252 10.11 7.66 15.71
CA THR A 252 9.01 8.12 16.58
C THR A 252 7.80 8.51 15.74
N MET A 253 7.98 9.36 14.77
CA MET A 253 6.92 9.94 13.96
C MET A 253 6.15 8.87 13.18
N ILE A 254 6.85 7.98 12.47
CA ILE A 254 6.19 6.97 11.63
C ILE A 254 5.42 5.95 12.46
N HIS A 255 5.97 5.49 13.58
CA HIS A 255 5.23 4.59 14.46
C HIS A 255 3.97 5.26 15.04
N LYS A 256 4.09 6.53 15.51
CA LYS A 256 2.92 7.26 16.03
C LYS A 256 1.86 7.50 14.95
N ILE A 257 2.23 7.90 13.75
CA ILE A 257 1.31 8.12 12.62
C ILE A 257 0.53 6.83 12.31
N HIS A 258 1.24 5.69 12.17
CA HIS A 258 0.58 4.43 11.80
C HIS A 258 -0.16 3.76 12.96
N THR A 259 0.18 4.06 14.20
CA THR A 259 -0.63 3.65 15.37
C THR A 259 -1.89 4.51 15.48
N GLY A 260 -1.80 5.80 15.17
CA GLY A 260 -2.89 6.74 14.98
C GLY A 260 -3.97 6.67 16.07
N SER A 261 -5.18 6.26 15.70
CA SER A 261 -6.33 6.15 16.60
C SER A 261 -6.13 5.11 17.72
N GLU A 262 -5.17 4.21 17.59
CA GLU A 262 -4.86 3.18 18.58
C GLU A 262 -3.86 3.64 19.65
N LEU A 263 -3.24 4.82 19.49
CA LEU A 263 -2.32 5.37 20.49
C LEU A 263 -3.02 5.49 21.87
N PRO A 264 -2.37 5.04 22.96
CA PRO A 264 -2.91 5.24 24.30
C PRO A 264 -3.23 6.70 24.63
N SER A 265 -2.38 7.64 24.21
CA SER A 265 -2.63 9.08 24.40
C SER A 265 -3.89 9.56 23.67
N VAL A 266 -4.10 9.09 22.42
CA VAL A 266 -5.28 9.45 21.60
C VAL A 266 -6.55 8.87 22.24
N LYS A 267 -6.51 7.62 22.68
CA LYS A 267 -7.61 6.99 23.43
C LYS A 267 -7.93 7.71 24.74
N ALA A 268 -6.93 8.34 25.36
CA ALA A 268 -7.10 9.19 26.55
C ALA A 268 -7.53 10.64 26.20
N GLY A 269 -7.84 10.94 24.95
CA GLY A 269 -8.33 12.26 24.52
C GLY A 269 -7.23 13.27 24.18
N LYS A 270 -5.95 12.86 24.10
CA LYS A 270 -4.84 13.73 23.65
C LYS A 270 -4.55 13.47 22.19
N PRO A 271 -4.84 14.40 21.27
CA PRO A 271 -4.58 14.19 19.85
C PRO A 271 -3.07 14.12 19.56
N TYR A 272 -2.69 13.31 18.57
CA TYR A 272 -1.34 13.33 18.04
C TYR A 272 -1.30 14.23 16.80
N GLN A 273 -0.69 15.40 16.96
CA GLN A 273 -0.63 16.45 15.96
C GLN A 273 0.80 16.92 15.74
N ILE A 274 1.11 17.32 14.52
CA ILE A 274 2.36 17.99 14.14
C ILE A 274 2.00 19.25 13.38
N ILE A 275 2.53 20.38 13.79
CA ILE A 275 2.39 21.65 13.09
C ILE A 275 3.49 21.75 12.06
N GLY A 276 3.10 21.82 10.80
CA GLY A 276 4.00 21.90 9.66
C GLY A 276 4.27 23.32 9.20
N ASN A 277 4.80 23.44 7.97
CA ASN A 277 5.07 24.71 7.35
C ASN A 277 3.80 25.57 7.25
N ALA A 278 3.96 26.90 7.39
CA ALA A 278 2.87 27.87 7.39
C ALA A 278 1.75 27.53 8.42
N GLN A 279 2.13 27.00 9.58
CA GLN A 279 1.20 26.62 10.66
C GLN A 279 0.14 25.60 10.22
N SER A 280 0.45 24.77 9.23
CA SER A 280 -0.46 23.70 8.81
C SER A 280 -0.55 22.62 9.90
N MET A 281 -1.74 22.43 10.45
CA MET A 281 -1.99 21.38 11.44
C MET A 281 -2.20 20.04 10.74
N ASN A 282 -1.36 19.07 11.07
CA ASN A 282 -1.49 17.69 10.63
C ASN A 282 -1.94 16.83 11.82
N ASP A 283 -3.19 16.42 11.81
CA ASP A 283 -3.79 15.58 12.86
C ASP A 283 -3.81 14.10 12.42
N PHE A 284 -3.00 13.30 13.08
CA PHE A 284 -2.87 11.87 12.81
C PHE A 284 -3.70 10.99 13.74
N SER A 285 -4.47 11.60 14.65
CA SER A 285 -5.30 10.88 15.64
C SER A 285 -6.39 10.00 15.03
N LYS A 286 -6.78 10.28 13.78
CA LYS A 286 -7.84 9.56 13.07
C LYS A 286 -7.31 8.49 12.11
N ILE A 287 -6.00 8.34 12.02
CA ILE A 287 -5.41 7.31 11.15
C ILE A 287 -5.78 5.93 11.68
N ALA A 288 -6.40 5.13 10.82
CA ALA A 288 -6.68 3.72 11.06
C ALA A 288 -5.74 2.88 10.18
N PHE A 289 -4.75 2.27 10.80
CA PHE A 289 -3.81 1.42 10.06
C PHE A 289 -4.54 0.18 9.54
N PRO A 290 -4.45 -0.14 8.24
CA PRO A 290 -5.27 -1.20 7.64
C PRO A 290 -4.87 -2.62 8.08
N ALA A 291 -3.62 -2.81 8.54
CA ALA A 291 -3.12 -4.05 9.12
C ALA A 291 -3.10 -3.97 10.65
N ASN A 292 -2.75 -5.09 11.31
CA ASN A 292 -2.57 -5.07 12.76
C ASN A 292 -1.24 -4.37 13.12
N PRO A 293 -1.23 -3.29 13.93
CA PRO A 293 -0.01 -2.57 14.28
C PRO A 293 0.99 -3.39 15.11
N ARG A 294 0.60 -4.54 15.66
CA ARG A 294 1.52 -5.50 16.30
C ARG A 294 2.39 -6.23 15.28
N ASN A 295 2.04 -6.20 14.01
CA ASN A 295 2.82 -6.84 12.96
C ASN A 295 3.97 -5.93 12.52
N CYS A 296 5.08 -5.92 13.28
CA CYS A 296 6.29 -5.17 12.94
C CYS A 296 6.83 -5.51 11.55
N GLN A 297 6.65 -6.75 11.10
CA GLN A 297 7.11 -7.24 9.80
C GLN A 297 6.32 -6.68 8.61
N ALA A 298 5.22 -5.98 8.84
CA ALA A 298 4.57 -5.21 7.77
C ALA A 298 5.51 -4.14 7.17
N CYS A 299 6.46 -3.62 7.98
CA CYS A 299 7.47 -2.64 7.59
C CYS A 299 8.90 -3.19 7.70
N HIS A 300 9.20 -3.96 8.76
CA HIS A 300 10.51 -4.57 9.02
C HIS A 300 10.56 -5.99 8.45
N GLU A 301 10.54 -6.11 7.12
CA GLU A 301 10.42 -7.39 6.44
C GLU A 301 11.69 -8.23 6.52
N ASP A 302 11.57 -9.51 6.87
CA ASP A 302 12.69 -10.46 6.85
C ASP A 302 13.30 -10.61 5.44
N SER A 303 12.48 -10.47 4.39
CA SER A 303 12.89 -10.51 2.99
C SER A 303 13.59 -9.23 2.51
N SER A 304 13.57 -8.15 3.31
CA SER A 304 14.21 -6.88 2.94
C SER A 304 15.71 -7.03 2.80
N ALA A 305 16.28 -6.37 1.78
CA ALA A 305 17.73 -6.24 1.62
C ALA A 305 18.34 -5.12 2.49
N ALA A 306 17.56 -4.49 3.39
CA ALA A 306 18.07 -3.48 4.30
C ALA A 306 19.08 -4.06 5.28
N VAL A 307 20.20 -3.36 5.45
CA VAL A 307 21.34 -3.85 6.28
C VAL A 307 20.94 -4.00 7.75
N GLN A 308 20.02 -3.16 8.22
CA GLN A 308 19.59 -3.12 9.63
C GLN A 308 18.10 -3.52 9.76
N LYS A 309 17.58 -4.38 8.88
CA LYS A 309 16.18 -4.83 8.90
C LYS A 309 15.72 -5.38 10.25
N ASP A 310 16.63 -5.96 11.03
CA ASP A 310 16.38 -6.53 12.35
C ASP A 310 16.42 -5.48 13.49
N ALA A 311 16.44 -4.19 13.15
CA ALA A 311 16.47 -3.10 14.16
C ALA A 311 15.25 -3.15 15.10
N TRP A 312 14.10 -3.65 14.65
CA TRP A 312 12.89 -3.84 15.47
C TRP A 312 13.05 -4.87 16.61
N LEU A 313 14.06 -5.75 16.50
CA LEU A 313 14.41 -6.73 17.54
C LEU A 313 15.35 -6.16 18.60
N LYS A 314 15.76 -4.89 18.48
CA LYS A 314 16.62 -4.19 19.43
C LYS A 314 15.77 -3.19 20.22
N PRO A 315 15.33 -3.56 21.45
CA PRO A 315 14.41 -2.71 22.21
C PRO A 315 15.09 -1.41 22.61
N ASN A 316 14.36 -0.31 22.44
CA ASN A 316 14.79 1.01 22.87
C ASN A 316 13.56 1.89 23.17
N ARG A 317 13.72 2.85 24.09
CA ARG A 317 12.64 3.72 24.56
C ARG A 317 12.00 4.54 23.44
N ARG A 318 12.80 5.00 22.47
CA ARG A 318 12.33 5.83 21.37
C ARG A 318 11.34 5.10 20.46
N ALA A 319 11.70 3.90 20.00
CA ALA A 319 10.83 3.12 19.16
C ALA A 319 9.62 2.54 19.93
N CYS A 320 9.86 1.95 21.10
CA CYS A 320 8.78 1.36 21.90
C CYS A 320 7.80 2.42 22.42
N GLY A 321 8.32 3.52 22.96
CA GLY A 321 7.50 4.64 23.46
C GLY A 321 6.73 5.39 22.37
N SER A 322 6.99 5.11 21.08
CA SER A 322 6.19 5.69 20.00
C SER A 322 4.79 5.07 19.94
N CYS A 323 4.65 3.76 20.19
CA CYS A 323 3.37 3.08 20.23
C CYS A 323 2.82 2.99 21.68
N HIS A 324 3.71 2.80 22.66
CA HIS A 324 3.41 2.76 24.09
C HIS A 324 3.59 4.15 24.72
N ASP A 325 2.92 5.16 24.18
CA ASP A 325 3.16 6.58 24.50
C ASP A 325 2.52 7.04 25.81
N ASN A 326 1.91 6.13 26.56
CA ASN A 326 1.50 6.31 27.94
C ASN A 326 2.57 5.84 28.95
N VAL A 327 3.68 5.28 28.50
CA VAL A 327 4.79 4.85 29.38
C VAL A 327 5.69 6.02 29.70
N ASN A 328 5.90 6.26 31.00
CA ASN A 328 6.90 7.22 31.47
C ASN A 328 8.17 6.49 31.90
N PHE A 329 9.14 6.41 31.02
CA PHE A 329 10.40 5.71 31.30
C PHE A 329 11.23 6.37 32.40
N ALA A 330 11.05 7.65 32.70
CA ALA A 330 11.80 8.33 33.77
C ALA A 330 11.29 7.97 35.17
N THR A 331 9.98 7.80 35.32
CA THR A 331 9.35 7.45 36.60
C THR A 331 9.02 5.97 36.74
N GLY A 332 8.95 5.23 35.64
CA GLY A 332 8.47 3.85 35.61
C GLY A 332 6.95 3.72 35.52
N GLU A 333 6.21 4.80 35.50
CA GLU A 333 4.75 4.77 35.36
C GLU A 333 4.34 4.03 34.09
N ASN A 334 3.41 3.09 34.19
CA ASN A 334 3.02 2.15 33.16
C ASN A 334 4.16 1.24 32.64
N HIS A 335 5.28 1.16 33.38
CA HIS A 335 6.40 0.26 33.11
C HIS A 335 6.77 -0.53 34.39
N VAL A 336 5.79 -1.23 34.97
CA VAL A 336 5.89 -2.03 36.20
C VAL A 336 6.56 -1.27 37.36
N ASP A 337 6.37 0.05 37.40
CA ASP A 337 6.95 0.99 38.35
C ASP A 337 8.50 0.98 38.42
N LEU A 338 9.14 0.53 37.33
CA LEU A 338 10.60 0.51 37.19
C LEU A 338 11.07 1.62 36.24
N PRO A 339 11.75 2.66 36.74
CA PRO A 339 12.39 3.67 35.92
C PRO A 339 13.40 3.06 34.96
N GLN A 340 13.38 3.49 33.67
CA GLN A 340 14.30 3.05 32.64
C GLN A 340 14.86 4.27 31.89
N VAL A 341 15.90 4.87 32.48
CA VAL A 341 16.47 6.14 31.98
C VAL A 341 17.46 5.97 30.83
N SER A 342 17.87 4.73 30.49
CA SER A 342 18.73 4.42 29.35
C SER A 342 18.26 3.14 28.65
N ASP A 343 18.74 2.89 27.42
CA ASP A 343 18.35 1.72 26.63
C ASP A 343 19.17 0.46 26.93
N ASN A 344 20.20 0.57 27.78
CA ASN A 344 21.20 -0.49 28.00
C ASN A 344 20.68 -1.73 28.72
N GLN A 345 19.49 -1.67 29.35
CA GLN A 345 18.90 -2.79 30.07
C GLN A 345 17.58 -3.28 29.50
N CYS A 346 17.06 -2.63 28.46
CA CYS A 346 15.78 -3.04 27.85
C CYS A 346 15.77 -4.53 27.48
N SER A 347 16.85 -5.03 26.89
CA SER A 347 16.98 -6.42 26.44
C SER A 347 17.09 -7.43 27.59
N THR A 348 17.28 -7.00 28.83
CA THR A 348 17.33 -7.90 30.00
C THR A 348 15.95 -8.53 30.25
N CYS A 349 14.87 -7.76 30.07
CA CYS A 349 13.49 -8.22 30.22
C CYS A 349 12.83 -8.45 28.86
N HIS A 350 13.08 -7.57 27.87
CA HIS A 350 12.51 -7.62 26.53
C HIS A 350 13.48 -8.32 25.56
N THR A 351 13.70 -9.63 25.79
CA THR A 351 14.47 -10.46 24.87
C THR A 351 13.79 -10.52 23.51
N VAL A 352 14.52 -10.94 22.46
CA VAL A 352 13.94 -11.08 21.10
C VAL A 352 12.78 -12.06 21.09
N GLN A 353 12.97 -13.21 21.73
CA GLN A 353 11.99 -14.30 21.83
C GLN A 353 12.05 -14.88 23.24
N GLY A 354 10.91 -15.02 23.87
CA GLY A 354 10.78 -15.73 25.15
C GLY A 354 10.37 -17.18 24.97
N GLU A 355 10.02 -17.82 26.08
CA GLU A 355 9.60 -19.22 26.10
C GLU A 355 8.18 -19.41 25.57
N LEU A 356 7.31 -18.44 25.85
CA LEU A 356 5.89 -18.50 25.53
C LEU A 356 5.48 -17.36 24.59
N GLU A 357 4.46 -17.60 23.79
CA GLU A 357 3.75 -16.50 23.13
C GLU A 357 3.05 -15.62 24.18
N PHE A 358 2.85 -14.34 23.86
CA PHE A 358 2.23 -13.34 24.76
C PHE A 358 3.04 -13.04 26.04
N ASP A 359 4.30 -13.46 26.14
CA ASP A 359 5.22 -13.07 27.19
C ASP A 359 5.76 -11.64 26.95
N VAL A 360 6.71 -11.18 27.78
CA VAL A 360 7.27 -9.83 27.69
C VAL A 360 8.36 -9.67 26.63
N SER A 361 8.74 -10.73 25.95
CA SER A 361 9.69 -10.64 24.84
C SER A 361 9.10 -9.85 23.67
N ILE A 362 9.97 -9.34 22.79
CA ILE A 362 9.53 -8.52 21.65
C ILE A 362 8.53 -9.28 20.77
N LYS A 363 8.86 -10.49 20.34
CA LYS A 363 7.97 -11.31 19.51
C LYS A 363 6.76 -11.80 20.28
N GLY A 364 6.96 -12.21 21.54
CA GLY A 364 5.87 -12.71 22.39
C GLY A 364 4.79 -11.67 22.64
N ALA A 365 5.15 -10.47 23.09
CA ALA A 365 4.20 -9.40 23.38
C ALA A 365 3.41 -8.91 22.16
N HIS A 366 3.96 -9.08 20.94
CA HIS A 366 3.32 -8.68 19.70
C HIS A 366 2.66 -9.84 18.95
N THR A 367 2.56 -11.03 19.56
CA THR A 367 1.84 -12.16 18.95
C THR A 367 0.36 -11.82 18.73
N ILE A 368 -0.11 -12.03 17.52
CA ILE A 368 -1.52 -11.89 17.16
C ILE A 368 -2.21 -13.22 17.43
N ALA A 369 -3.19 -13.27 18.33
CA ALA A 369 -3.79 -14.51 18.82
C ALA A 369 -4.32 -15.42 17.71
N THR A 370 -4.92 -14.85 16.63
CA THR A 370 -5.41 -15.62 15.47
C THR A 370 -4.29 -16.13 14.56
N GLN A 371 -3.05 -15.74 14.80
CA GLN A 371 -1.85 -16.14 14.08
C GLN A 371 -0.86 -16.93 14.97
N SER A 372 -1.27 -17.27 16.18
CA SER A 372 -0.47 -18.07 17.12
C SER A 372 0.00 -19.37 16.48
N LYS A 373 1.26 -19.73 16.69
CA LYS A 373 1.81 -21.03 16.27
C LYS A 373 1.21 -22.22 17.02
N GLU A 374 0.61 -21.96 18.21
CA GLU A 374 -0.09 -22.96 19.01
C GLU A 374 -1.45 -23.35 18.42
N LEU A 375 -1.96 -22.63 17.42
CA LEU A 375 -3.20 -22.98 16.74
C LEU A 375 -2.97 -24.21 15.83
N PRO A 376 -3.73 -25.29 16.02
CA PRO A 376 -3.65 -26.47 15.15
C PRO A 376 -3.98 -26.16 13.68
N GLY A 377 -4.73 -25.08 13.46
CA GLY A 377 -5.20 -24.64 12.15
C GLY A 377 -6.48 -25.34 11.70
N VAL A 378 -7.19 -24.71 10.79
CA VAL A 378 -8.35 -25.26 10.10
C VAL A 378 -8.11 -25.18 8.60
N VAL A 379 -8.14 -26.32 7.93
CA VAL A 379 -7.94 -26.46 6.48
C VAL A 379 -9.21 -27.00 5.87
N PHE A 380 -9.84 -26.20 5.03
CA PHE A 380 -11.02 -26.57 4.25
C PHE A 380 -10.63 -27.04 2.84
N GLN A 381 -11.38 -28.02 2.33
CA GLN A 381 -11.38 -28.40 0.92
C GLN A 381 -12.81 -28.72 0.49
N LEU A 382 -13.28 -28.10 -0.59
CA LEU A 382 -14.50 -28.47 -1.27
C LEU A 382 -14.16 -29.52 -2.35
N LEU A 383 -14.85 -30.63 -2.36
CA LEU A 383 -14.51 -31.81 -3.18
C LEU A 383 -15.43 -31.93 -4.40
N SER A 384 -16.74 -31.88 -4.18
CA SER A 384 -17.75 -32.01 -5.25
C SER A 384 -19.10 -31.44 -4.84
N VAL A 385 -19.95 -31.22 -5.84
CA VAL A 385 -21.36 -30.88 -5.67
C VAL A 385 -22.17 -31.89 -6.50
N ALA A 386 -23.06 -32.63 -5.85
CA ALA A 386 -24.06 -33.46 -6.48
C ALA A 386 -25.44 -32.79 -6.45
N ASP A 387 -26.38 -33.24 -7.28
CA ASP A 387 -27.76 -32.72 -7.37
C ASP A 387 -27.82 -31.19 -7.61
N GLY A 388 -26.85 -30.66 -8.34
CA GLY A 388 -26.72 -29.23 -8.64
C GLY A 388 -27.60 -28.71 -9.77
N SER A 389 -28.70 -29.42 -10.16
CA SER A 389 -29.61 -29.02 -11.23
C SER A 389 -30.73 -28.07 -10.73
N PRO A 390 -31.40 -27.29 -11.63
CA PRO A 390 -32.50 -26.42 -11.26
C PRO A 390 -33.59 -27.14 -10.46
N GLY A 391 -34.08 -26.54 -9.40
CA GLY A 391 -35.10 -27.08 -8.51
C GLY A 391 -34.62 -28.20 -7.58
N LYS A 392 -33.38 -28.66 -7.67
CA LYS A 392 -32.80 -29.67 -6.79
C LYS A 392 -32.12 -29.06 -5.57
N LYS A 393 -31.90 -29.87 -4.55
CA LYS A 393 -31.17 -29.54 -3.32
C LYS A 393 -29.72 -30.01 -3.47
N PRO A 394 -28.75 -29.11 -3.67
CA PRO A 394 -27.36 -29.51 -3.87
C PRO A 394 -26.78 -30.22 -2.63
N THR A 395 -26.02 -31.28 -2.86
CA THR A 395 -25.24 -31.97 -1.83
C THR A 395 -23.75 -31.67 -2.05
N VAL A 396 -23.12 -31.03 -1.06
CA VAL A 396 -21.71 -30.68 -1.08
C VAL A 396 -20.90 -31.70 -0.33
N SER A 397 -19.85 -32.24 -0.95
CA SER A 397 -18.82 -33.03 -0.29
C SER A 397 -17.62 -32.10 0.01
N PHE A 398 -17.17 -32.14 1.26
CA PHE A 398 -16.06 -31.26 1.71
C PHE A 398 -15.21 -31.94 2.78
N SER A 399 -14.01 -31.45 3.03
CA SER A 399 -13.17 -31.90 4.14
C SER A 399 -12.82 -30.78 5.09
N VAL A 400 -12.69 -31.13 6.38
CA VAL A 400 -12.19 -30.25 7.44
C VAL A 400 -11.09 -31.02 8.19
N LYS A 401 -9.87 -30.46 8.17
CA LYS A 401 -8.69 -31.03 8.81
C LYS A 401 -7.87 -29.94 9.49
N ASP A 402 -7.01 -30.33 10.42
CA ASP A 402 -5.97 -29.41 10.91
C ASP A 402 -4.76 -29.37 9.95
N LYS A 403 -3.77 -28.52 10.27
CA LYS A 403 -2.53 -28.38 9.47
C LYS A 403 -1.71 -29.67 9.38
N SER A 404 -1.86 -30.58 10.35
CA SER A 404 -1.20 -31.90 10.35
C SER A 404 -1.94 -32.95 9.50
N GLY A 405 -3.13 -32.61 9.00
CA GLY A 405 -4.01 -33.52 8.26
C GLY A 405 -4.98 -34.32 9.13
N LYS A 406 -5.00 -34.09 10.46
CA LYS A 406 -5.93 -34.76 11.37
C LYS A 406 -7.35 -34.25 11.11
N PRO A 407 -8.34 -35.15 10.98
CA PRO A 407 -9.75 -34.80 10.83
C PRO A 407 -10.26 -33.91 11.98
N ILE A 408 -11.10 -32.94 11.65
CA ILE A 408 -11.86 -32.10 12.59
C ILE A 408 -13.34 -32.41 12.32
N LEU A 409 -14.09 -32.82 13.34
CA LEU A 409 -15.53 -33.06 13.20
C LEU A 409 -16.26 -31.70 13.02
N PRO A 410 -17.30 -31.63 12.17
CA PRO A 410 -18.13 -30.42 12.05
C PRO A 410 -18.69 -29.94 13.39
N SER A 411 -19.00 -30.83 14.31
CA SER A 411 -19.47 -30.52 15.68
C SER A 411 -18.40 -29.93 16.60
N GLU A 412 -17.10 -30.06 16.27
CA GLU A 412 -15.99 -29.40 17.00
C GLU A 412 -15.76 -27.95 16.54
N MET A 413 -16.38 -27.56 15.44
CA MET A 413 -16.32 -26.18 14.96
C MET A 413 -17.27 -25.31 15.79
N THR A 414 -16.84 -24.09 16.10
CA THR A 414 -17.74 -23.07 16.72
C THR A 414 -18.66 -22.48 15.67
N ARG A 415 -18.17 -22.38 14.44
CA ARG A 415 -18.92 -21.98 13.26
C ARG A 415 -18.40 -22.76 12.06
N LEU A 416 -19.32 -23.31 11.29
CA LEU A 416 -19.08 -23.91 9.99
C LEU A 416 -20.28 -23.59 9.12
N THR A 417 -20.07 -22.85 8.05
CA THR A 417 -21.13 -22.37 7.16
C THR A 417 -20.78 -22.71 5.72
N LEU A 418 -21.76 -23.23 5.00
CA LEU A 418 -21.70 -23.34 3.54
C LEU A 418 -22.56 -22.27 2.92
N LEU A 419 -22.00 -21.59 1.90
CA LEU A 419 -22.66 -20.57 1.12
C LEU A 419 -22.85 -21.08 -0.30
N LEU A 420 -23.93 -20.69 -0.93
CA LEU A 420 -24.26 -21.05 -2.30
C LEU A 420 -24.79 -19.80 -3.01
N ASN A 421 -24.23 -19.46 -4.15
CA ASN A 421 -24.67 -18.32 -4.94
C ASN A 421 -24.44 -18.53 -6.44
N GLY A 422 -25.20 -17.84 -7.26
CA GLY A 422 -25.13 -17.86 -8.71
C GLY A 422 -26.17 -16.95 -9.36
N PRO A 423 -26.16 -16.86 -10.68
CA PRO A 423 -25.17 -17.45 -11.60
C PRO A 423 -23.79 -16.78 -11.48
N ASN A 424 -22.73 -17.49 -11.88
CA ASN A 424 -21.35 -17.01 -11.79
C ASN A 424 -21.03 -15.85 -12.76
N THR A 425 -21.90 -15.54 -13.68
CA THR A 425 -21.82 -14.34 -14.55
C THR A 425 -21.84 -13.06 -13.72
N ASP A 426 -22.78 -12.97 -12.76
CA ASP A 426 -22.73 -12.09 -11.59
C ASP A 426 -23.67 -12.66 -10.51
N PHE A 427 -23.27 -12.58 -9.23
CA PHE A 427 -24.01 -13.23 -8.16
C PHE A 427 -25.34 -12.50 -7.86
N GLY A 428 -26.37 -13.29 -7.55
CA GLY A 428 -27.65 -12.84 -7.08
C GLY A 428 -27.90 -13.17 -5.60
N THR A 429 -29.11 -13.66 -5.27
CA THR A 429 -29.48 -13.99 -3.90
C THR A 429 -28.69 -15.19 -3.38
N GLN A 430 -28.08 -15.00 -2.22
CA GLN A 430 -27.27 -16.00 -1.54
C GLN A 430 -28.13 -16.94 -0.68
N ILE A 431 -27.76 -18.22 -0.68
CA ILE A 431 -28.19 -19.22 0.29
C ILE A 431 -27.05 -19.46 1.27
N SER A 432 -27.33 -19.47 2.57
CA SER A 432 -26.32 -19.66 3.62
C SER A 432 -26.87 -20.62 4.68
N GLU A 433 -26.18 -21.72 4.92
CA GLU A 433 -26.62 -22.76 5.88
C GLU A 433 -25.48 -23.18 6.82
N ALA A 434 -25.82 -23.38 8.10
CA ALA A 434 -24.88 -23.89 9.09
C ALA A 434 -24.72 -25.40 8.90
N ALA A 435 -23.48 -25.87 8.74
CA ALA A 435 -23.16 -27.28 8.46
C ALA A 435 -22.52 -28.01 9.65
N LEU A 436 -22.78 -27.55 10.89
CA LEU A 436 -22.20 -28.15 12.12
C LEU A 436 -22.63 -29.60 12.34
N THR A 437 -23.75 -30.03 11.75
CA THR A 437 -24.28 -31.38 11.83
C THR A 437 -24.03 -32.22 10.58
N ALA A 438 -23.14 -31.77 9.69
CA ALA A 438 -22.77 -32.52 8.49
C ALA A 438 -22.26 -33.91 8.84
N GLN A 439 -22.70 -34.90 8.07
CA GLN A 439 -22.40 -36.32 8.30
C GLN A 439 -21.21 -36.75 7.45
N GLY A 440 -20.39 -37.66 7.97
CA GLY A 440 -19.24 -38.18 7.25
C GLY A 440 -18.20 -38.81 8.19
N THR A 441 -17.11 -39.29 7.62
CA THR A 441 -16.02 -39.96 8.35
C THR A 441 -14.65 -39.54 7.78
N ASN A 442 -13.59 -39.73 8.57
CA ASN A 442 -12.20 -39.56 8.15
C ASN A 442 -11.90 -38.15 7.59
N GLY A 443 -12.59 -37.13 8.11
CA GLY A 443 -12.40 -35.73 7.69
C GLY A 443 -13.07 -35.38 6.38
N THR A 444 -13.89 -36.26 5.80
CA THR A 444 -14.75 -35.96 4.64
C THR A 444 -16.21 -36.00 5.07
N TYR A 445 -16.94 -34.96 4.76
CA TYR A 445 -18.30 -34.70 5.20
C TYR A 445 -19.20 -34.32 4.05
N PHE A 446 -20.51 -34.51 4.24
CA PHE A 446 -21.55 -34.23 3.26
C PHE A 446 -22.61 -33.34 3.89
N TRP A 447 -23.04 -32.32 3.14
CA TRP A 447 -24.13 -31.43 3.49
C TRP A 447 -25.09 -31.30 2.31
N THR A 448 -26.35 -31.67 2.50
CA THR A 448 -27.40 -31.38 1.54
C THR A 448 -28.12 -30.11 1.96
N PHE A 449 -28.12 -29.11 1.09
CA PHE A 449 -28.82 -27.86 1.37
C PHE A 449 -30.33 -28.11 1.61
N ALA A 450 -30.87 -27.50 2.65
CA ALA A 450 -32.31 -27.52 2.90
C ALA A 450 -33.06 -26.73 1.83
N THR A 451 -32.44 -25.65 1.31
CA THR A 451 -32.95 -24.78 0.26
C THR A 451 -32.59 -25.32 -1.12
N ALA A 452 -33.60 -25.55 -1.97
CA ALA A 452 -33.37 -25.95 -3.36
C ALA A 452 -32.88 -24.78 -4.21
N LEU A 453 -32.13 -25.08 -5.27
CA LEU A 453 -31.85 -24.11 -6.32
C LEU A 453 -33.16 -23.61 -6.95
N PRO A 454 -33.25 -22.33 -7.36
CA PRO A 454 -34.39 -21.86 -8.11
C PRO A 454 -34.68 -22.73 -9.33
N ALA A 455 -35.96 -23.00 -9.62
CA ALA A 455 -36.33 -23.76 -10.82
C ALA A 455 -35.89 -23.08 -12.13
N THR A 456 -35.65 -21.77 -12.07
CA THR A 456 -35.16 -20.93 -13.18
C THR A 456 -33.65 -20.75 -13.14
N ALA A 457 -32.91 -21.45 -12.27
CA ALA A 457 -31.46 -21.33 -12.19
C ALA A 457 -30.78 -21.75 -13.49
N THR A 458 -29.85 -20.94 -13.98
CA THR A 458 -29.11 -21.17 -15.22
C THR A 458 -27.62 -20.88 -15.04
N GLY A 459 -26.79 -21.43 -15.93
CA GLY A 459 -25.36 -21.18 -15.93
C GLY A 459 -24.60 -22.07 -14.92
N SER A 460 -23.57 -21.51 -14.33
CA SER A 460 -22.77 -22.11 -13.26
C SER A 460 -22.99 -21.36 -11.94
N PHE A 461 -22.87 -22.09 -10.84
CA PHE A 461 -22.99 -21.57 -9.46
C PHE A 461 -21.70 -21.85 -8.70
N THR A 462 -21.54 -21.20 -7.55
CA THR A 462 -20.39 -21.37 -6.65
C THR A 462 -20.88 -21.74 -5.25
N VAL A 463 -20.27 -22.76 -4.67
CA VAL A 463 -20.35 -23.04 -3.23
C VAL A 463 -19.08 -22.55 -2.54
N ALA A 464 -19.22 -22.01 -1.33
CA ALA A 464 -18.09 -21.61 -0.48
C ALA A 464 -18.24 -22.21 0.92
N ILE A 465 -17.11 -22.29 1.63
CA ILE A 465 -17.03 -22.76 3.02
C ILE A 465 -16.28 -21.76 3.88
N GLU A 466 -16.89 -21.36 5.02
CA GLU A 466 -16.30 -20.51 6.05
C GLU A 466 -16.44 -21.13 7.44
N GLY A 467 -15.53 -20.80 8.35
CA GLY A 467 -15.69 -21.26 9.73
C GLY A 467 -14.46 -21.08 10.59
N TYR A 468 -14.64 -21.33 11.87
CA TYR A 468 -13.60 -21.32 12.90
C TYR A 468 -13.99 -22.22 14.07
N ARG A 469 -13.00 -22.56 14.89
CA ARG A 469 -13.19 -23.13 16.22
C ARG A 469 -12.47 -22.28 17.24
N ASN A 470 -12.93 -22.28 18.50
CA ASN A 470 -12.25 -21.63 19.61
C ASN A 470 -11.22 -22.60 20.21
N ILE A 471 -9.98 -22.12 20.36
CA ILE A 471 -8.89 -22.87 20.97
C ILE A 471 -8.40 -22.09 22.19
N THR A 472 -8.23 -22.78 23.31
CA THR A 472 -7.58 -22.22 24.49
C THR A 472 -6.07 -22.34 24.32
N LEU A 473 -5.41 -21.20 24.11
CA LEU A 473 -3.96 -21.10 24.02
C LEU A 473 -3.34 -21.07 25.41
N LEU A 474 -2.14 -21.63 25.55
CA LEU A 474 -1.32 -21.62 26.78
C LEU A 474 -2.09 -22.04 28.03
N LYS A 475 -2.90 -23.11 27.91
CA LYS A 475 -3.78 -23.61 28.97
C LYS A 475 -3.00 -23.87 30.27
N GLY A 476 -3.54 -23.39 31.40
CA GLY A 476 -2.93 -23.54 32.73
C GLY A 476 -1.82 -22.55 33.04
N THR A 477 -1.52 -21.60 32.16
CA THR A 477 -0.54 -20.52 32.39
C THR A 477 -1.24 -19.20 32.71
N LYS A 478 -0.50 -18.22 33.23
CA LYS A 478 -1.00 -16.83 33.42
C LYS A 478 -1.33 -16.12 32.09
N LYS A 479 -0.98 -16.71 30.94
CA LYS A 479 -1.22 -16.20 29.60
C LYS A 479 -2.33 -16.96 28.88
N GLU A 480 -3.08 -17.80 29.61
CA GLU A 480 -4.21 -18.52 29.03
C GLU A 480 -5.23 -17.56 28.42
N GLN A 481 -5.58 -17.80 27.16
CA GLN A 481 -6.60 -17.03 26.46
C GLN A 481 -7.26 -17.88 25.37
N VAL A 482 -8.48 -17.50 25.00
CA VAL A 482 -9.20 -18.13 23.89
C VAL A 482 -8.90 -17.38 22.60
N ALA A 483 -8.50 -18.11 21.56
CA ALA A 483 -8.30 -17.58 20.22
C ALA A 483 -9.17 -18.33 19.20
N ARG A 484 -9.55 -17.62 18.13
CA ARG A 484 -10.21 -18.23 16.98
C ARG A 484 -9.17 -18.88 16.07
N ASP A 485 -9.30 -20.17 15.85
CA ASP A 485 -8.58 -20.94 14.84
C ASP A 485 -9.43 -20.94 13.56
N ILE A 486 -9.11 -20.01 12.65
CA ILE A 486 -9.93 -19.65 11.51
C ILE A 486 -9.44 -20.35 10.25
N GLY A 487 -10.34 -21.00 9.53
CA GLY A 487 -10.04 -21.57 8.21
C GLY A 487 -10.01 -20.54 7.11
N VAL A 488 -9.08 -20.72 6.16
CA VAL A 488 -9.09 -19.91 4.93
C VAL A 488 -10.23 -20.37 4.05
N ASN A 489 -11.08 -19.44 3.64
CA ASN A 489 -12.25 -19.72 2.80
C ASN A 489 -11.85 -20.45 1.52
N ARG A 490 -12.73 -21.35 1.06
CA ARG A 490 -12.58 -22.08 -0.20
C ARG A 490 -13.86 -22.00 -1.01
N GLN A 491 -13.71 -21.95 -2.32
CA GLN A 491 -14.80 -21.86 -3.27
C GLN A 491 -14.68 -22.99 -4.31
N LEU A 492 -15.82 -23.49 -4.79
CA LEU A 492 -15.92 -24.47 -5.84
C LEU A 492 -17.07 -24.10 -6.77
N ALA A 493 -16.75 -23.83 -8.03
CA ALA A 493 -17.75 -23.65 -9.07
C ALA A 493 -18.30 -25.01 -9.54
N PHE A 494 -19.61 -25.07 -9.81
CA PHE A 494 -20.25 -26.22 -10.40
C PHE A 494 -21.28 -25.81 -11.48
N ALA A 495 -21.49 -26.68 -12.44
CA ALA A 495 -22.45 -26.45 -13.53
C ALA A 495 -23.88 -26.74 -13.05
N VAL A 496 -24.81 -25.83 -13.36
CA VAL A 496 -26.25 -26.02 -13.16
C VAL A 496 -26.91 -26.36 -14.50
N THR A 497 -26.68 -25.55 -15.53
CA THR A 497 -27.12 -25.79 -16.91
C THR A 497 -25.97 -25.67 -17.92
N ASP A 498 -24.81 -25.16 -17.53
CA ASP A 498 -23.65 -25.11 -18.39
C ASP A 498 -23.09 -26.53 -18.65
N PRO A 499 -22.47 -26.79 -19.80
CA PRO A 499 -21.88 -28.08 -20.12
C PRO A 499 -20.70 -28.46 -19.21
N LYS A 500 -20.04 -27.46 -18.61
CA LYS A 500 -19.01 -27.57 -17.57
C LYS A 500 -19.04 -26.36 -16.65
N ALA A 501 -18.55 -26.54 -15.44
CA ALA A 501 -18.45 -25.44 -14.47
C ALA A 501 -17.60 -24.26 -15.02
N VAL A 502 -18.14 -23.06 -14.91
CA VAL A 502 -17.47 -21.81 -15.23
C VAL A 502 -17.35 -20.99 -13.95
N ALA A 503 -16.14 -20.66 -13.57
CA ALA A 503 -15.88 -19.81 -12.39
C ALA A 503 -16.29 -18.35 -12.68
N ARG A 504 -16.59 -17.60 -11.60
CA ARG A 504 -16.78 -16.15 -11.70
C ARG A 504 -15.48 -15.48 -12.14
N ARG A 505 -15.59 -14.40 -12.91
CA ARG A 505 -14.46 -13.60 -13.35
C ARG A 505 -13.64 -13.06 -12.16
N THR A 506 -12.32 -13.04 -12.29
CA THR A 506 -11.40 -12.46 -11.31
C THR A 506 -11.10 -11.00 -11.67
N ILE A 507 -11.47 -10.06 -10.80
CA ILE A 507 -11.23 -8.62 -10.96
C ILE A 507 -10.09 -8.15 -10.04
N THR A 508 -10.06 -8.68 -8.84
CA THR A 508 -9.01 -8.46 -7.85
C THR A 508 -8.70 -9.76 -7.13
N THR A 509 -7.63 -9.81 -6.35
CA THR A 509 -7.24 -10.98 -5.57
C THR A 509 -7.04 -10.63 -4.11
N THR A 510 -7.20 -11.61 -3.22
CA THR A 510 -6.91 -11.43 -1.79
C THR A 510 -5.46 -10.97 -1.55
N ALA A 511 -4.50 -11.41 -2.38
CA ALA A 511 -3.11 -10.98 -2.27
C ALA A 511 -2.94 -9.47 -2.48
N LYS A 512 -3.69 -8.86 -3.41
CA LYS A 512 -3.68 -7.40 -3.62
C LYS A 512 -4.24 -6.64 -2.43
N CYS A 513 -5.29 -7.12 -1.80
CA CYS A 513 -5.83 -6.55 -0.56
C CYS A 513 -4.81 -6.67 0.59
N ASN A 514 -4.15 -7.83 0.69
CA ASN A 514 -3.20 -8.12 1.74
C ASN A 514 -1.89 -7.32 1.64
N SER A 515 -1.60 -6.68 0.51
CA SER A 515 -0.46 -5.76 0.41
C SER A 515 -0.56 -4.61 1.42
N CYS A 516 -1.78 -4.16 1.74
CA CYS A 516 -2.07 -3.12 2.74
C CYS A 516 -2.66 -3.71 4.03
N HIS A 517 -3.61 -4.66 3.93
CA HIS A 517 -4.32 -5.23 5.09
C HIS A 517 -3.52 -6.32 5.83
N GLY A 518 -2.36 -6.72 5.30
CA GLY A 518 -1.55 -7.80 5.88
C GLY A 518 -2.26 -9.15 5.81
N THR A 519 -3.30 -9.34 6.59
CA THR A 519 -4.18 -10.50 6.54
C THR A 519 -5.63 -10.02 6.52
N LEU A 520 -6.24 -10.03 5.35
CA LEU A 520 -7.64 -9.65 5.21
C LEU A 520 -8.51 -10.63 6.00
N GLY A 521 -9.35 -10.10 6.87
CA GLY A 521 -10.24 -10.92 7.68
C GLY A 521 -11.34 -10.06 8.29
N LEU A 522 -12.52 -10.10 7.71
CA LEU A 522 -13.68 -9.32 8.13
C LEU A 522 -14.74 -10.22 8.78
N HIS A 523 -15.79 -9.60 9.32
CA HIS A 523 -16.85 -10.30 10.05
C HIS A 523 -16.29 -11.23 11.16
N GLY A 524 -15.36 -10.69 11.95
CA GLY A 524 -14.68 -11.43 13.02
C GLY A 524 -13.58 -12.37 12.53
N GLY A 525 -13.04 -12.11 11.32
CA GLY A 525 -11.94 -12.86 10.71
C GLY A 525 -12.39 -14.03 9.84
N THR A 526 -13.67 -14.42 9.88
CA THR A 526 -14.17 -15.61 9.20
C THR A 526 -14.24 -15.47 7.68
N ARG A 527 -14.36 -14.23 7.16
CA ARG A 527 -14.41 -13.95 5.72
C ARG A 527 -13.10 -13.30 5.32
N ASN A 528 -12.28 -14.08 4.65
CA ASN A 528 -10.85 -13.77 4.46
C ASN A 528 -10.35 -13.94 3.01
N THR A 529 -11.27 -14.19 2.06
CA THR A 529 -10.97 -14.19 0.63
C THR A 529 -11.93 -13.31 -0.15
N VAL A 530 -11.44 -12.62 -1.18
CA VAL A 530 -12.26 -11.75 -2.04
C VAL A 530 -13.35 -12.55 -2.75
N GLU A 531 -13.03 -13.77 -3.15
CA GLU A 531 -13.93 -14.68 -3.84
C GLU A 531 -15.17 -15.00 -3.00
N GLU A 532 -15.04 -15.02 -1.67
CA GLU A 532 -16.19 -15.18 -0.77
C GLU A 532 -16.90 -13.84 -0.50
N CYS A 533 -16.14 -12.75 -0.35
CA CYS A 533 -16.74 -11.43 -0.11
C CYS A 533 -17.80 -11.10 -1.18
N VAL A 534 -17.49 -11.32 -2.46
CA VAL A 534 -18.40 -11.00 -3.57
C VAL A 534 -19.64 -11.88 -3.63
N MET A 535 -19.68 -13.02 -2.93
CA MET A 535 -20.88 -13.86 -2.85
C MET A 535 -21.99 -13.17 -2.05
N CYS A 536 -21.61 -12.46 -0.99
CA CYS A 536 -22.53 -11.68 -0.15
C CYS A 536 -22.66 -10.23 -0.59
N HIS A 537 -21.52 -9.62 -0.95
CA HIS A 537 -21.46 -8.25 -1.46
C HIS A 537 -21.68 -8.25 -2.97
N ASN A 538 -22.90 -8.59 -3.39
CA ASN A 538 -23.29 -8.74 -4.78
C ASN A 538 -24.28 -7.61 -5.20
N PRO A 539 -24.54 -7.44 -6.50
CA PRO A 539 -25.36 -6.32 -7.02
C PRO A 539 -26.78 -6.24 -6.47
N ALA A 540 -27.35 -7.34 -6.01
CA ALA A 540 -28.72 -7.37 -5.48
C ALA A 540 -28.79 -7.02 -3.98
N ASN A 541 -27.66 -7.04 -3.26
CA ASN A 541 -27.65 -6.94 -1.81
C ASN A 541 -27.52 -5.49 -1.32
N THR A 542 -28.28 -5.16 -0.27
CA THR A 542 -28.30 -3.84 0.38
C THR A 542 -28.30 -3.99 1.90
N ASP A 543 -28.05 -2.90 2.61
CA ASP A 543 -28.16 -2.85 4.08
C ASP A 543 -29.59 -2.63 4.57
N GLY A 544 -30.59 -2.63 3.67
CA GLY A 544 -31.98 -2.27 3.97
C GLY A 544 -32.63 -3.05 5.11
N ALA A 545 -32.27 -4.33 5.27
CA ALA A 545 -32.77 -5.15 6.37
C ALA A 545 -32.31 -4.67 7.77
N ARG A 546 -31.30 -3.80 7.84
CA ARG A 546 -30.67 -3.32 9.09
C ARG A 546 -30.62 -1.80 9.20
N ARG A 547 -30.95 -1.10 8.11
CA ARG A 547 -30.97 0.37 8.06
C ARG A 547 -32.26 0.90 8.66
N PRO A 548 -32.23 1.82 9.64
CA PRO A 548 -33.43 2.45 10.13
C PRO A 548 -34.06 3.35 9.06
N ALA A 549 -35.39 3.39 9.01
CA ALA A 549 -36.13 4.18 8.02
C ALA A 549 -35.74 5.68 8.02
N THR A 550 -35.32 6.20 9.18
CA THR A 550 -34.85 7.58 9.35
C THR A 550 -33.49 7.87 8.68
N ALA A 551 -32.75 6.83 8.27
CA ALA A 551 -31.44 6.97 7.63
C ALA A 551 -31.52 6.98 6.08
N GLY A 552 -32.74 7.12 5.52
CA GLY A 552 -32.95 7.14 4.08
C GLY A 552 -33.04 5.75 3.43
N GLY A 553 -33.01 5.70 2.11
CA GLY A 553 -33.09 4.45 1.35
C GLY A 553 -31.95 3.46 1.64
N ALA A 554 -32.16 2.20 1.29
CA ALA A 554 -31.20 1.14 1.50
C ALA A 554 -29.91 1.40 0.69
N GLN A 555 -28.76 1.39 1.36
CA GLN A 555 -27.45 1.54 0.72
C GLN A 555 -27.03 0.21 0.07
N THR A 556 -26.52 0.27 -1.15
CA THR A 556 -25.96 -0.91 -1.80
C THR A 556 -24.78 -1.48 -1.02
N LEU A 557 -24.70 -2.81 -0.99
CA LEU A 557 -23.55 -3.56 -0.50
C LEU A 557 -22.77 -4.21 -1.65
N ASP A 558 -23.07 -3.88 -2.91
CA ASP A 558 -22.31 -4.35 -4.06
C ASP A 558 -20.81 -4.08 -3.89
N PHE A 559 -19.99 -5.10 -4.08
CA PHE A 559 -18.56 -5.07 -3.75
C PHE A 559 -17.82 -3.95 -4.50
N ARG A 560 -18.12 -3.74 -5.80
CA ARG A 560 -17.49 -2.69 -6.61
C ARG A 560 -17.80 -1.29 -6.06
N THR A 561 -19.07 -1.03 -5.71
CA THR A 561 -19.48 0.26 -5.13
C THR A 561 -18.91 0.41 -3.73
N MET A 562 -19.12 -0.60 -2.88
CA MET A 562 -18.77 -0.54 -1.46
C MET A 562 -17.26 -0.33 -1.25
N VAL A 563 -16.40 -1.11 -1.91
CA VAL A 563 -14.95 -1.02 -1.72
C VAL A 563 -14.40 0.30 -2.23
N HIS A 564 -14.83 0.75 -3.41
CA HIS A 564 -14.44 2.06 -3.93
C HIS A 564 -14.89 3.19 -3.00
N ARG A 565 -16.15 3.18 -2.53
CA ARG A 565 -16.69 4.19 -1.61
C ARG A 565 -15.96 4.22 -0.28
N ILE A 566 -15.62 3.08 0.30
CA ILE A 566 -14.85 3.01 1.56
C ILE A 566 -13.48 3.69 1.37
N HIS A 567 -12.74 3.29 0.33
CA HIS A 567 -11.37 3.79 0.14
C HIS A 567 -11.30 5.24 -0.37
N SER A 568 -12.34 5.74 -1.05
CA SER A 568 -12.40 7.13 -1.51
C SER A 568 -13.10 8.09 -0.54
N SER A 569 -13.65 7.61 0.57
CA SER A 569 -14.50 8.39 1.46
C SER A 569 -13.82 9.62 2.06
N GLY A 570 -12.56 9.52 2.44
CA GLY A 570 -11.79 10.65 2.98
C GLY A 570 -11.48 11.69 1.90
N GLU A 571 -10.98 11.28 0.75
CA GLU A 571 -10.63 12.20 -0.34
C GLU A 571 -11.84 12.87 -0.98
N SER A 572 -12.96 12.15 -1.08
CA SER A 572 -14.22 12.72 -1.61
C SER A 572 -14.89 13.72 -0.65
N GLY A 573 -14.46 13.76 0.61
CA GLY A 573 -15.09 14.55 1.66
C GLY A 573 -16.54 14.09 1.99
N LYS A 574 -16.93 12.91 1.51
CA LYS A 574 -18.27 12.33 1.72
C LYS A 574 -18.15 10.97 2.42
N PRO A 575 -18.29 10.91 3.75
CA PRO A 575 -18.29 9.66 4.48
C PRO A 575 -19.29 8.65 3.90
N PHE A 576 -18.94 7.38 3.93
CA PHE A 576 -19.78 6.29 3.47
C PHE A 576 -20.33 5.51 4.67
N THR A 577 -21.63 5.33 4.75
CA THR A 577 -22.28 4.70 5.90
C THR A 577 -23.03 3.44 5.51
N ILE A 578 -22.70 2.34 6.17
CA ILE A 578 -23.37 1.04 6.05
C ILE A 578 -23.96 0.67 7.41
N TRP A 579 -25.17 0.13 7.44
CA TRP A 579 -25.81 -0.36 8.64
C TRP A 579 -25.64 -1.88 8.81
N GLY A 580 -25.05 -2.27 9.95
CA GLY A 580 -24.82 -3.69 10.29
C GLY A 580 -25.40 -4.11 11.64
N GLY A 581 -26.29 -3.31 12.23
CA GLY A 581 -26.78 -3.37 13.61
C GLY A 581 -26.60 -2.00 14.28
N SER A 582 -25.50 -1.34 13.96
CA SER A 582 -25.23 0.08 14.19
C SER A 582 -24.70 0.69 12.89
N ALA A 583 -24.61 2.01 12.82
CA ALA A 583 -24.00 2.72 11.71
C ALA A 583 -22.48 2.47 11.71
N ASN A 584 -21.97 1.94 10.61
CA ASN A 584 -20.53 1.90 10.34
C ASN A 584 -20.22 3.04 9.37
N VAL A 585 -19.56 4.08 9.86
CA VAL A 585 -19.21 5.28 9.11
C VAL A 585 -17.76 5.20 8.69
N PHE A 586 -17.51 5.14 7.39
CA PHE A 586 -16.19 5.14 6.79
C PHE A 586 -15.83 6.56 6.35
N ASN A 587 -14.68 7.04 6.81
CA ASN A 587 -14.04 8.30 6.40
C ASN A 587 -12.54 8.03 6.34
N VAL A 588 -12.13 7.20 5.39
CA VAL A 588 -10.81 6.61 5.30
C VAL A 588 -9.90 7.52 4.47
N GLY A 589 -8.77 7.93 5.05
CA GLY A 589 -7.67 8.51 4.29
C GLY A 589 -6.91 7.42 3.55
N TYR A 590 -6.99 7.42 2.23
CA TYR A 590 -6.29 6.44 1.41
C TYR A 590 -4.80 6.81 1.31
N PRO A 591 -3.87 5.89 1.60
CA PRO A 591 -2.44 6.24 1.69
C PRO A 591 -1.74 6.38 0.34
N GLY A 592 -2.29 5.77 -0.71
CA GLY A 592 -1.78 5.82 -2.09
C GLY A 592 -2.56 6.79 -2.97
N LYS A 593 -2.48 6.59 -4.28
CA LYS A 593 -3.28 7.34 -5.26
C LYS A 593 -4.45 6.49 -5.73
N LEU A 594 -5.67 6.98 -5.56
CA LEU A 594 -6.88 6.30 -6.03
C LEU A 594 -6.93 6.10 -7.55
N THR A 595 -6.13 6.87 -8.31
CA THR A 595 -5.98 6.73 -9.76
C THR A 595 -5.11 5.54 -10.19
N THR A 596 -4.38 4.91 -9.26
CA THR A 596 -3.56 3.71 -9.54
C THR A 596 -4.43 2.44 -9.42
N CYS A 597 -5.36 2.28 -10.36
CA CYS A 597 -6.34 1.17 -10.37
C CYS A 597 -5.68 -0.22 -10.25
N THR A 598 -4.53 -0.41 -10.86
CA THR A 598 -3.79 -1.69 -10.89
C THR A 598 -3.22 -2.10 -9.52
N GLN A 599 -3.21 -1.22 -8.53
CA GLN A 599 -2.88 -1.59 -7.14
C GLN A 599 -3.90 -2.62 -6.59
N CYS A 600 -5.17 -2.45 -6.96
CA CYS A 600 -6.26 -3.34 -6.56
C CYS A 600 -6.72 -4.28 -7.70
N HIS A 601 -6.81 -3.79 -8.93
CA HIS A 601 -7.31 -4.55 -10.06
C HIS A 601 -6.26 -5.47 -10.70
N VAL A 602 -6.69 -6.61 -11.18
CA VAL A 602 -5.95 -7.38 -12.18
C VAL A 602 -5.93 -6.54 -13.45
N ALA A 603 -4.76 -6.36 -14.04
CA ALA A 603 -4.58 -5.46 -15.19
C ALA A 603 -5.62 -5.67 -16.30
N GLY A 604 -6.24 -4.59 -16.74
CA GLY A 604 -7.27 -4.57 -17.78
C GLY A 604 -8.70 -4.75 -17.25
N THR A 605 -8.90 -5.19 -16.00
CA THR A 605 -10.25 -5.36 -15.44
C THR A 605 -10.88 -4.05 -14.96
N GLU A 606 -10.11 -2.99 -14.93
CA GLU A 606 -10.53 -1.61 -14.66
C GLU A 606 -11.03 -0.87 -15.89
N GLN A 607 -10.87 -1.46 -17.09
CA GLN A 607 -11.24 -0.84 -18.37
C GLN A 607 -12.72 -1.04 -18.71
N LEU A 608 -13.25 -0.17 -19.58
CA LEU A 608 -14.59 -0.28 -20.16
C LEU A 608 -14.51 -0.87 -21.58
N PRO A 609 -15.58 -1.52 -22.08
CA PRO A 609 -16.85 -1.79 -21.39
C PRO A 609 -16.72 -2.90 -20.37
N LEU A 610 -17.56 -2.87 -19.34
CA LEU A 610 -17.72 -4.03 -18.47
C LEU A 610 -18.38 -5.18 -19.26
N PRO A 611 -18.19 -6.44 -18.81
CA PRO A 611 -18.88 -7.58 -19.45
C PRO A 611 -20.38 -7.36 -19.53
N ALA A 612 -20.99 -7.68 -20.68
CA ALA A 612 -22.44 -7.53 -20.90
C ALA A 612 -23.29 -8.31 -19.87
N THR A 613 -22.70 -9.28 -19.18
CA THR A 613 -23.33 -10.07 -18.10
C THR A 613 -23.24 -9.40 -16.74
N ALA A 614 -22.60 -8.22 -16.63
CA ALA A 614 -22.53 -7.49 -15.36
C ALA A 614 -23.94 -6.98 -14.95
N ALA A 615 -24.35 -7.33 -13.73
CA ALA A 615 -25.70 -7.03 -13.27
C ALA A 615 -25.86 -5.56 -12.85
N LYS A 616 -27.07 -5.03 -13.01
CA LYS A 616 -27.49 -3.75 -12.43
C LYS A 616 -27.43 -3.84 -10.90
N VAL A 617 -27.00 -2.74 -10.28
CA VAL A 617 -26.80 -2.65 -8.83
C VAL A 617 -28.04 -2.05 -8.18
N THR A 618 -28.58 -2.73 -7.17
CA THR A 618 -29.68 -2.20 -6.34
C THR A 618 -29.12 -1.19 -5.35
N ASP A 619 -29.65 0.04 -5.36
CA ASP A 619 -29.25 1.10 -4.43
C ASP A 619 -30.43 2.04 -4.16
N GLY A 620 -31.00 1.94 -2.99
CA GLY A 620 -32.13 2.82 -2.57
C GLY A 620 -31.71 4.26 -2.27
N GLN A 621 -30.41 4.57 -2.26
CA GLN A 621 -29.92 5.95 -2.23
C GLN A 621 -29.96 6.60 -3.61
N ASN A 622 -30.03 5.81 -4.67
CA ASN A 622 -30.23 6.31 -6.03
C ASN A 622 -31.74 6.58 -6.27
N PRO A 623 -32.10 7.72 -6.81
CA PRO A 623 -33.52 8.04 -7.10
C PRO A 623 -34.25 7.02 -7.97
N LEU A 624 -33.51 6.29 -8.81
CA LEU A 624 -34.09 5.23 -9.67
C LEU A 624 -34.11 3.85 -8.98
N GLY A 625 -33.61 3.72 -7.75
CA GLY A 625 -33.53 2.46 -7.01
C GLY A 625 -32.51 1.46 -7.55
N THR A 626 -32.00 1.69 -8.75
CA THR A 626 -30.99 0.84 -9.41
C THR A 626 -30.01 1.69 -10.22
N MET A 627 -28.79 1.18 -10.39
CA MET A 627 -27.74 1.75 -11.24
C MET A 627 -27.24 0.72 -12.25
N GLY A 628 -26.79 1.17 -13.42
CA GLY A 628 -26.02 0.35 -14.32
C GLY A 628 -24.67 -0.06 -13.70
N PRO A 629 -24.05 -1.15 -14.16
CA PRO A 629 -22.82 -1.64 -13.56
C PRO A 629 -21.62 -0.69 -13.73
N GLU A 630 -21.54 0.05 -14.85
CA GLU A 630 -20.49 1.05 -15.09
C GLU A 630 -20.71 2.29 -14.23
N THR A 631 -21.95 2.81 -14.18
CA THR A 631 -22.37 3.91 -13.30
C THR A 631 -22.04 3.60 -11.84
N ALA A 632 -22.35 2.39 -11.37
CA ALA A 632 -22.09 1.96 -9.99
C ALA A 632 -20.60 1.97 -9.64
N ALA A 633 -19.73 1.60 -10.58
CA ALA A 633 -18.28 1.66 -10.40
C ALA A 633 -17.77 3.11 -10.35
N CYS A 634 -18.17 3.95 -11.32
CA CYS A 634 -17.66 5.31 -11.46
C CYS A 634 -18.15 6.24 -10.35
N LEU A 635 -19.44 6.21 -10.04
CA LEU A 635 -20.05 7.08 -8.99
C LEU A 635 -19.63 6.69 -7.57
N ALA A 636 -18.95 5.56 -7.41
CA ALA A 636 -18.35 5.22 -6.13
C ALA A 636 -17.21 6.17 -5.73
N CYS A 637 -16.48 6.73 -6.71
CA CYS A 637 -15.43 7.74 -6.50
C CYS A 637 -15.89 9.14 -6.95
N HIS A 638 -16.59 9.25 -8.09
CA HIS A 638 -17.06 10.52 -8.66
C HIS A 638 -18.41 10.94 -8.05
N VAL A 639 -18.39 11.39 -6.80
CA VAL A 639 -19.59 11.60 -5.94
C VAL A 639 -20.29 12.96 -6.14
N THR A 640 -19.96 13.72 -7.19
CA THR A 640 -20.58 15.03 -7.45
C THR A 640 -21.93 14.88 -8.15
N THR A 641 -22.83 15.85 -7.95
CA THR A 641 -24.13 15.89 -8.66
C THR A 641 -23.95 15.95 -10.18
N ALA A 642 -22.92 16.66 -10.65
CA ALA A 642 -22.60 16.75 -12.08
C ALA A 642 -22.22 15.38 -12.66
N ALA A 643 -21.38 14.60 -11.94
CA ALA A 643 -21.01 13.25 -12.35
C ALA A 643 -22.24 12.32 -12.39
N ALA A 644 -23.13 12.42 -11.39
CA ALA A 644 -24.36 11.63 -11.37
C ALA A 644 -25.28 11.98 -12.54
N ALA A 645 -25.47 13.27 -12.84
CA ALA A 645 -26.26 13.73 -13.98
C ALA A 645 -25.66 13.27 -15.32
N HIS A 646 -24.33 13.34 -15.48
CA HIS A 646 -23.62 12.84 -16.64
C HIS A 646 -23.85 11.34 -16.84
N ALA A 647 -23.68 10.53 -15.79
CA ALA A 647 -23.90 9.09 -15.86
C ALA A 647 -25.36 8.76 -16.23
N GLN A 648 -26.34 9.47 -15.62
CA GLN A 648 -27.75 9.26 -15.91
C GLN A 648 -28.11 9.62 -17.34
N ALA A 649 -27.59 10.72 -17.89
CA ALA A 649 -27.83 11.14 -19.28
C ALA A 649 -27.28 10.12 -20.30
N ASN A 650 -26.28 9.33 -19.93
CA ASN A 650 -25.64 8.31 -20.77
C ASN A 650 -26.09 6.87 -20.44
N THR A 651 -27.19 6.73 -19.69
CA THR A 651 -27.80 5.44 -19.33
C THR A 651 -29.22 5.35 -19.89
N SER A 652 -29.53 4.24 -20.55
CA SER A 652 -30.83 3.95 -21.14
C SER A 652 -31.37 2.60 -20.63
N PRO A 653 -32.66 2.27 -20.89
CA PRO A 653 -33.20 0.95 -20.58
C PRO A 653 -32.43 -0.21 -21.22
N ILE A 654 -31.79 0.01 -22.37
CA ILE A 654 -31.03 -1.01 -23.10
C ILE A 654 -29.56 -1.11 -22.67
N GLY A 655 -29.06 -0.18 -21.87
CA GLY A 655 -27.69 -0.22 -21.34
C GLY A 655 -27.04 1.15 -21.17
N GLU A 656 -25.77 1.11 -20.81
CA GLU A 656 -24.89 2.27 -20.59
C GLU A 656 -24.04 2.49 -21.85
N SER A 657 -23.83 3.77 -22.24
CA SER A 657 -23.00 4.15 -23.40
C SER A 657 -21.63 4.69 -23.01
N CYS A 658 -21.21 4.48 -21.77
CA CYS A 658 -19.98 5.05 -21.18
C CYS A 658 -18.73 4.70 -22.00
N ALA A 659 -18.63 3.47 -22.51
CA ALA A 659 -17.48 2.99 -23.27
C ALA A 659 -17.27 3.75 -24.60
N ALA A 660 -18.28 4.46 -25.13
CA ALA A 660 -18.12 5.28 -26.34
C ALA A 660 -17.09 6.40 -26.16
N CYS A 661 -17.04 6.99 -24.95
CA CYS A 661 -16.11 8.07 -24.61
C CYS A 661 -14.99 7.61 -23.65
N HIS A 662 -15.26 6.60 -22.80
CA HIS A 662 -14.34 6.14 -21.75
C HIS A 662 -13.73 4.74 -22.03
N GLY A 663 -14.05 4.12 -23.17
CA GLY A 663 -13.47 2.86 -23.59
C GLY A 663 -12.00 2.97 -24.01
N PRO A 664 -11.30 1.86 -24.25
CA PRO A 664 -9.93 1.87 -24.73
C PRO A 664 -9.80 2.68 -26.01
N ASN A 665 -8.74 3.48 -26.13
CA ASN A 665 -8.45 4.38 -27.25
C ASN A 665 -9.45 5.54 -27.46
N ALA A 666 -10.46 5.70 -26.63
CA ALA A 666 -11.35 6.86 -26.68
C ALA A 666 -10.66 8.13 -26.12
N ALA A 667 -11.22 9.30 -26.40
CA ALA A 667 -10.66 10.58 -25.98
C ALA A 667 -10.48 10.68 -24.47
N PHE A 668 -11.42 10.11 -23.72
CA PHE A 668 -11.47 10.07 -22.26
C PHE A 668 -11.33 8.64 -21.71
N ALA A 669 -10.52 7.79 -22.38
CA ALA A 669 -10.27 6.44 -21.91
C ALA A 669 -9.93 6.41 -20.41
N VAL A 670 -10.47 5.43 -19.68
CA VAL A 670 -10.27 5.31 -18.21
C VAL A 670 -8.80 5.40 -17.85
N SER A 671 -7.93 4.64 -18.53
CA SER A 671 -6.48 4.68 -18.28
C SER A 671 -5.87 6.05 -18.57
N LYS A 672 -6.34 6.76 -19.60
CA LYS A 672 -5.80 8.07 -19.98
C LYS A 672 -6.14 9.17 -18.97
N VAL A 673 -7.41 9.25 -18.54
CA VAL A 673 -7.84 10.32 -17.62
C VAL A 673 -7.34 10.10 -16.19
N HIS A 674 -6.94 8.89 -15.84
CA HIS A 674 -6.33 8.55 -14.55
C HIS A 674 -4.81 8.43 -14.60
N ALA A 675 -4.17 8.65 -15.76
CA ALA A 675 -2.71 8.68 -15.90
C ALA A 675 -2.07 9.83 -15.09
N GLN A 676 -0.85 9.60 -14.59
CA GLN A 676 -0.12 10.50 -13.68
C GLN A 676 1.08 11.16 -14.37
#